data_3f996aa469389350eeea54788d6cb1bb
#
_entry.id   3f996aa469389350eeea54788d6cb1bb
#
_cell.length_a   1.000
_cell.length_b   1.000
_cell.length_c   1.000
_cell.angle_alpha   90.00
_cell.angle_beta   90.00
_cell.angle_gamma   90.00
#
_symmetry.space_group_name_H-M   'P 1'
#
loop_
_entity.id
_entity.type
_entity.pdbx_description
1 polymer ?
#
loop_
_entity_poly.entity_id
_entity_poly.type
_entity_poly.pdbx_seq_one_letter_code
_entity_poly.pdbx_strand_id
1 'polypeptide(L)'
;MAGDVTDVLDGITSTLPSGGERRPGQEEMARAVDRAIRRGRNLVVQAGTGTGKSLGYLVPAALSGRTVVVATATKALQDQLADKDLPRIVDSMPPGEAPTFAVLKGRSNYLCLQRAAEVGPGGRQPELAPPDGIEAGAGAPGNEVLPGHEQLELLGIGEPDPGAGRAGAGRAGAGRAGAGAGATADRRMPGADDGGTRSLPSSGLGRTATSSDAFGIGGQGIGGQGIGGQVRRILDWARTTETGDRAELSFEPTPTAWAAVSISARDCPGAFRCPSGNQCFAERARARAAESDIIVVNTHLYGAHLASGGAVLPPHDVVVFDEAHEVEAVMTDSLGSEVGSGRIRALATQARSLLPSSADRDADAVLEAATALDAALGPWAGRRVPPGDLAPDNQDALAVAVQRALRRVERLVDALRASGDRDGRGRDGSGRDDPDGDARARRDRTVLAGGHLVDDLNHLTAIGDDEVAWVDDAGRSPTLRVSPIEVGPILAESLWPERTAILTSATVPPGLAHRLGLPPDDTDEIDVGSPFDYEHHALLYVAADLPDRRSPQAEGAIADTMAALIEAAGGRTLALFTSWRAMHAAAEAVRERIPFTLLVQGDLPKPALTEAFRSDPETCLFATMGFWQGVDVPGRSLSLVTIDRIPFPRPDDPVLQARRDRAGPSAFRTVDLPRAATLLAQGVGRLVRTSSDRGVVAVLDSRLAKAGYRKELLGILPPMRRTTSLADATSFLAGLD
;
A
#
# COMPACT_ATOMS: atom_id res chain seq x y z
N MET A 1 -7.65 -0.21 42.42
CA MET A 1 -8.90 0.08 41.68
C MET A 1 -8.43 0.80 40.40
N ALA A 2 -8.62 0.22 39.24
CA ALA A 2 -8.35 0.91 37.99
C ALA A 2 -9.23 2.16 37.97
N GLY A 3 -8.62 3.35 37.79
CA GLY A 3 -9.34 4.61 37.64
C GLY A 3 -10.36 4.52 36.51
N ASP A 4 -11.41 5.35 36.53
CA ASP A 4 -12.33 5.45 35.40
C ASP A 4 -11.49 5.83 34.16
N VAL A 5 -11.72 5.13 33.04
CA VAL A 5 -11.00 5.36 31.79
C VAL A 5 -11.03 6.84 31.37
N THR A 6 -12.08 7.57 31.72
CA THR A 6 -12.22 8.98 31.43
C THR A 6 -11.36 9.86 32.32
N ASP A 7 -11.18 9.52 33.61
CA ASP A 7 -10.32 10.28 34.50
C ASP A 7 -8.85 10.21 34.05
N VAL A 8 -8.41 9.03 33.61
CA VAL A 8 -7.06 8.84 33.07
C VAL A 8 -6.91 9.60 31.73
N LEU A 9 -7.92 9.53 30.85
CA LEU A 9 -7.92 10.23 29.57
C LEU A 9 -7.86 11.76 29.78
N ASP A 10 -8.66 12.31 30.71
CA ASP A 10 -8.67 13.74 31.04
C ASP A 10 -7.31 14.16 31.64
N GLY A 11 -6.71 13.31 32.49
CA GLY A 11 -5.36 13.53 33.01
C GLY A 11 -4.33 13.68 31.89
N ILE A 12 -4.30 12.75 30.93
CA ILE A 12 -3.38 12.75 29.81
C ILE A 12 -3.63 13.95 28.89
N THR A 13 -4.89 14.22 28.54
CA THR A 13 -5.23 15.32 27.63
C THR A 13 -4.87 16.69 28.22
N SER A 14 -4.98 16.87 29.53
CA SER A 14 -4.60 18.12 30.22
C SER A 14 -3.10 18.45 30.11
N THR A 15 -2.24 17.48 29.85
CA THR A 15 -0.79 17.64 29.67
C THR A 15 -0.39 18.04 28.24
N LEU A 16 -1.33 18.07 27.29
CA LEU A 16 -1.05 18.45 25.90
C LEU A 16 -0.64 19.92 25.78
N PRO A 17 0.29 20.28 24.87
CA PRO A 17 0.86 21.64 24.76
C PRO A 17 -0.17 22.75 24.56
N SER A 18 -1.39 22.44 24.06
CA SER A 18 -2.49 23.38 23.85
C SER A 18 -3.48 23.45 25.01
N GLY A 19 -3.16 22.83 26.16
CA GLY A 19 -4.06 22.81 27.32
C GLY A 19 -5.26 21.89 27.17
N GLY A 20 -5.16 20.87 26.31
CA GLY A 20 -6.09 19.76 26.12
C GLY A 20 -7.56 20.14 26.00
N GLU A 21 -8.09 20.16 24.79
CA GLU A 21 -9.52 20.32 24.57
C GLU A 21 -10.28 19.04 24.90
N ARG A 22 -11.25 19.12 25.79
CA ARG A 22 -12.14 17.99 26.11
C ARG A 22 -13.02 17.67 24.90
N ARG A 23 -12.97 16.44 24.41
CA ARG A 23 -13.69 15.98 23.22
C ARG A 23 -14.67 14.88 23.60
N PRO A 24 -15.99 15.17 23.64
CA PRO A 24 -17.00 14.18 24.05
C PRO A 24 -16.95 12.88 23.24
N GLY A 25 -16.70 12.95 21.91
CA GLY A 25 -16.57 11.78 21.07
C GLY A 25 -15.36 10.90 21.43
N GLN A 26 -14.24 11.48 21.91
CA GLN A 26 -13.09 10.74 22.41
C GLN A 26 -13.42 9.96 23.70
N GLU A 27 -14.12 10.59 24.64
CA GLU A 27 -14.56 9.95 25.86
C GLU A 27 -15.57 8.81 25.58
N GLU A 28 -16.51 9.05 24.69
CA GLU A 28 -17.47 8.04 24.26
C GLU A 28 -16.79 6.83 23.63
N MET A 29 -15.83 7.07 22.74
CA MET A 29 -14.98 6.05 22.13
C MET A 29 -14.21 5.27 23.22
N ALA A 30 -13.53 5.95 24.13
CA ALA A 30 -12.73 5.31 25.17
C ALA A 30 -13.59 4.41 26.06
N ARG A 31 -14.78 4.88 26.48
CA ARG A 31 -15.74 4.08 27.25
C ARG A 31 -16.27 2.87 26.45
N ALA A 32 -16.50 3.03 25.14
CA ALA A 32 -16.97 1.93 24.30
C ALA A 32 -15.88 0.85 24.12
N VAL A 33 -14.64 1.27 23.88
CA VAL A 33 -13.48 0.38 23.77
C VAL A 33 -13.23 -0.37 25.09
N ASP A 34 -13.26 0.32 26.24
CA ASP A 34 -13.13 -0.32 27.56
C ASP A 34 -14.20 -1.39 27.78
N ARG A 35 -15.48 -1.06 27.48
CA ARG A 35 -16.55 -2.04 27.59
C ARG A 35 -16.38 -3.23 26.67
N ALA A 36 -15.95 -3.01 25.43
CA ALA A 36 -15.73 -4.05 24.43
C ALA A 36 -14.63 -5.01 24.87
N ILE A 37 -13.48 -4.49 25.30
CA ILE A 37 -12.35 -5.29 25.80
C ILE A 37 -12.76 -6.11 27.03
N ARG A 38 -13.43 -5.49 28.01
CA ARG A 38 -13.86 -6.19 29.24
C ARG A 38 -14.87 -7.30 28.99
N ARG A 39 -15.76 -7.12 28.00
CA ARG A 39 -16.81 -8.08 27.67
C ARG A 39 -16.38 -9.12 26.65
N GLY A 40 -15.23 -8.94 26.01
CA GLY A 40 -14.78 -9.79 24.91
C GLY A 40 -15.62 -9.63 23.65
N ARG A 41 -16.26 -8.45 23.41
CA ARG A 41 -17.10 -8.17 22.26
C ARG A 41 -16.36 -7.34 21.21
N ASN A 42 -16.61 -7.62 19.97
CA ASN A 42 -16.06 -6.82 18.86
C ASN A 42 -16.72 -5.43 18.81
N LEU A 43 -15.95 -4.44 18.36
CA LEU A 43 -16.43 -3.07 18.27
C LEU A 43 -15.93 -2.40 16.99
N VAL A 44 -16.85 -1.81 16.24
CA VAL A 44 -16.53 -0.94 15.10
C VAL A 44 -16.84 0.51 15.48
N VAL A 45 -15.84 1.38 15.38
CA VAL A 45 -15.95 2.78 15.77
C VAL A 45 -15.71 3.68 14.56
N GLN A 46 -16.72 4.45 14.17
CA GLN A 46 -16.50 5.61 13.33
C GLN A 46 -16.17 6.81 14.22
N ALA A 47 -14.97 7.36 14.06
CA ALA A 47 -14.53 8.52 14.80
C ALA A 47 -13.87 9.52 13.84
N GLY A 48 -14.53 10.60 13.54
CA GLY A 48 -14.10 11.61 12.57
C GLY A 48 -12.69 12.13 12.84
N THR A 49 -12.11 12.81 11.85
CA THR A 49 -10.79 13.44 12.01
C THR A 49 -10.81 14.40 13.21
N GLY A 50 -9.71 14.46 13.95
CA GLY A 50 -9.60 15.32 15.14
C GLY A 50 -10.26 14.80 16.41
N THR A 51 -10.98 13.68 16.40
CA THR A 51 -11.57 13.09 17.62
C THR A 51 -10.51 12.67 18.65
N GLY A 52 -9.26 12.40 18.20
CA GLY A 52 -8.21 11.90 19.10
C GLY A 52 -8.28 10.38 19.25
N LYS A 53 -8.55 9.67 18.13
CA LYS A 53 -8.71 8.22 18.05
C LYS A 53 -7.64 7.44 18.82
N SER A 54 -6.36 7.82 18.63
CA SER A 54 -5.23 7.09 19.23
C SER A 54 -5.37 6.97 20.75
N LEU A 55 -5.60 8.07 21.45
CA LEU A 55 -5.81 8.04 22.91
C LEU A 55 -7.13 7.35 23.26
N GLY A 56 -8.18 7.48 22.41
CA GLY A 56 -9.47 6.84 22.60
C GLY A 56 -9.44 5.31 22.65
N TYR A 57 -8.47 4.67 21.99
CA TYR A 57 -8.27 3.22 22.09
C TYR A 57 -7.04 2.82 22.92
N LEU A 58 -5.97 3.63 22.97
CA LEU A 58 -4.76 3.29 23.72
C LEU A 58 -4.97 3.35 25.23
N VAL A 59 -5.73 4.33 25.73
CA VAL A 59 -5.98 4.45 27.19
C VAL A 59 -6.73 3.25 27.72
N PRO A 60 -7.89 2.83 27.15
CA PRO A 60 -8.54 1.59 27.60
C PRO A 60 -7.68 0.35 27.37
N ALA A 61 -6.88 0.28 26.30
CA ALA A 61 -5.93 -0.81 26.09
C ALA A 61 -4.90 -0.90 27.22
N ALA A 62 -4.30 0.24 27.62
CA ALA A 62 -3.33 0.34 28.71
C ALA A 62 -3.92 -0.09 30.07
N LEU A 63 -5.20 0.22 30.31
CA LEU A 63 -5.89 -0.12 31.57
C LEU A 63 -6.48 -1.52 31.60
N SER A 64 -6.48 -2.24 30.48
CA SER A 64 -7.18 -3.52 30.33
C SER A 64 -6.53 -4.69 31.07
N GLY A 65 -5.21 -4.61 31.32
CA GLY A 65 -4.41 -5.73 31.83
C GLY A 65 -4.33 -6.92 30.84
N ARG A 66 -4.65 -6.68 29.56
CA ARG A 66 -4.60 -7.65 28.47
C ARG A 66 -3.45 -7.33 27.52
N THR A 67 -2.94 -8.34 26.83
CA THR A 67 -2.00 -8.12 25.72
C THR A 67 -2.75 -7.63 24.50
N VAL A 68 -2.44 -6.41 24.05
CA VAL A 68 -3.12 -5.73 22.95
C VAL A 68 -2.17 -5.52 21.78
N VAL A 69 -2.56 -5.98 20.59
CA VAL A 69 -1.88 -5.63 19.34
C VAL A 69 -2.60 -4.45 18.68
N VAL A 70 -1.88 -3.38 18.37
CA VAL A 70 -2.37 -2.24 17.61
C VAL A 70 -1.80 -2.31 16.20
N ALA A 71 -2.66 -2.64 15.23
CA ALA A 71 -2.32 -2.75 13.83
C ALA A 71 -2.68 -1.44 13.10
N THR A 72 -1.67 -0.72 12.59
CA THR A 72 -1.83 0.57 11.92
C THR A 72 -1.67 0.43 10.41
N ALA A 73 -2.35 1.26 9.63
CA ALA A 73 -2.25 1.22 8.17
C ALA A 73 -0.92 1.78 7.63
N THR A 74 -0.28 2.73 8.32
CA THR A 74 0.92 3.42 7.84
C THR A 74 2.07 3.43 8.83
N LYS A 75 3.32 3.47 8.31
CA LYS A 75 4.52 3.63 9.14
C LYS A 75 4.50 4.93 9.95
N ALA A 76 4.06 6.04 9.35
CA ALA A 76 3.99 7.32 10.03
C ALA A 76 3.09 7.28 11.27
N LEU A 77 1.97 6.56 11.20
CA LEU A 77 1.09 6.36 12.35
C LEU A 77 1.73 5.43 13.38
N GLN A 78 2.43 4.38 12.94
CA GLN A 78 3.19 3.49 13.82
C GLN A 78 4.26 4.28 14.61
N ASP A 79 5.03 5.13 13.93
CA ASP A 79 6.05 5.99 14.56
C ASP A 79 5.38 7.02 15.50
N GLN A 80 4.26 7.62 15.13
CA GLN A 80 3.50 8.53 16.00
C GLN A 80 3.07 7.84 17.29
N LEU A 81 2.51 6.65 17.22
CA LEU A 81 2.10 5.89 18.41
C LEU A 81 3.28 5.58 19.32
N ALA A 82 4.41 5.16 18.73
CA ALA A 82 5.60 4.75 19.44
C ALA A 82 6.38 5.92 20.08
N ASP A 83 6.50 7.04 19.34
CA ASP A 83 7.37 8.13 19.75
C ASP A 83 6.64 9.25 20.52
N LYS A 84 5.29 9.30 20.41
CA LYS A 84 4.51 10.38 21.00
C LYS A 84 3.38 9.92 21.91
N ASP A 85 2.49 9.05 21.41
CA ASP A 85 1.23 8.77 22.11
C ASP A 85 1.44 7.80 23.29
N LEU A 86 2.14 6.68 23.07
CA LEU A 86 2.44 5.72 24.13
C LEU A 86 3.38 6.24 25.21
N PRO A 87 4.49 6.96 24.91
CA PRO A 87 5.30 7.59 25.94
C PRO A 87 4.52 8.53 26.85
N ARG A 88 3.60 9.34 26.29
CA ARG A 88 2.73 10.21 27.07
C ARG A 88 1.82 9.47 28.02
N ILE A 89 1.25 8.35 27.57
CA ILE A 89 0.42 7.49 28.44
C ILE A 89 1.27 6.97 29.59
N VAL A 90 2.45 6.41 29.31
CA VAL A 90 3.38 5.88 30.30
C VAL A 90 3.77 6.97 31.32
N ASP A 91 4.16 8.16 30.86
CA ASP A 91 4.58 9.28 31.72
C ASP A 91 3.43 9.82 32.59
N SER A 92 2.17 9.63 32.17
CA SER A 92 0.99 10.12 32.88
C SER A 92 0.41 9.12 33.89
N MET A 93 0.91 7.89 33.92
CA MET A 93 0.43 6.85 34.83
C MET A 93 1.35 6.67 36.04
N PRO A 94 0.80 6.20 37.19
CA PRO A 94 1.61 5.93 38.38
C PRO A 94 2.71 4.90 38.09
N PRO A 95 3.89 5.00 38.71
CA PRO A 95 4.93 3.99 38.59
C PRO A 95 4.42 2.60 38.98
N GLY A 96 4.59 1.62 38.10
CA GLY A 96 4.14 0.23 38.29
C GLY A 96 2.71 -0.05 37.78
N GLU A 97 1.96 0.95 37.33
CA GLU A 97 0.67 0.80 36.64
C GLU A 97 0.76 1.15 35.15
N ALA A 98 1.86 1.77 34.72
CA ALA A 98 2.10 2.13 33.33
C ALA A 98 2.33 0.89 32.45
N PRO A 99 1.71 0.81 31.26
CA PRO A 99 1.89 -0.31 30.35
C PRO A 99 3.30 -0.34 29.76
N THR A 100 3.81 -1.53 29.54
CA THR A 100 4.96 -1.75 28.67
C THR A 100 4.54 -1.77 27.21
N PHE A 101 5.37 -1.28 26.31
CA PHE A 101 5.05 -1.33 24.88
C PHE A 101 6.27 -1.61 24.01
N ALA A 102 6.02 -2.20 22.83
CA ALA A 102 7.03 -2.41 21.82
C ALA A 102 6.48 -2.19 20.40
N VAL A 103 7.36 -1.78 19.50
CA VAL A 103 7.09 -1.75 18.06
C VAL A 103 7.69 -3.00 17.44
N LEU A 104 6.87 -3.77 16.74
CA LEU A 104 7.35 -4.92 15.98
C LEU A 104 7.11 -4.70 14.49
N LYS A 105 8.19 -4.68 13.74
CA LYS A 105 8.18 -4.56 12.28
C LYS A 105 8.42 -5.91 11.62
N GLY A 106 8.05 -6.04 10.35
CA GLY A 106 8.37 -7.24 9.58
C GLY A 106 9.88 -7.48 9.53
N ARG A 107 10.29 -8.74 9.50
CA ARG A 107 11.70 -9.17 9.56
C ARG A 107 12.58 -8.49 8.52
N SER A 108 12.06 -8.20 7.34
CA SER A 108 12.75 -7.46 6.27
C SER A 108 13.08 -5.99 6.60
N ASN A 109 12.54 -5.43 7.69
CA ASN A 109 12.91 -4.10 8.17
C ASN A 109 14.14 -4.11 9.07
N TYR A 110 14.62 -5.28 9.48
CA TYR A 110 15.80 -5.42 10.32
C TYR A 110 17.00 -5.92 9.52
N LEU A 111 18.18 -5.44 9.88
CA LEU A 111 19.44 -5.98 9.39
C LEU A 111 19.57 -7.45 9.78
N CYS A 112 19.86 -8.31 8.82
CA CYS A 112 20.20 -9.71 9.05
C CYS A 112 21.70 -9.86 9.20
N LEU A 113 22.19 -10.13 10.41
CA LEU A 113 23.62 -10.29 10.70
C LEU A 113 24.25 -11.39 9.86
N GLN A 114 23.54 -12.50 9.63
CA GLN A 114 24.01 -13.59 8.79
C GLN A 114 24.20 -13.16 7.33
N ARG A 115 23.23 -12.42 6.77
CA ARG A 115 23.34 -11.87 5.41
C ARG A 115 24.45 -10.81 5.32
N ALA A 116 24.56 -9.96 6.34
CA ALA A 116 25.62 -8.95 6.43
C ALA A 116 27.02 -9.58 6.46
N ALA A 117 27.22 -10.68 7.20
CA ALA A 117 28.47 -11.42 7.22
C ALA A 117 28.82 -12.05 5.86
N GLU A 118 27.82 -12.53 5.11
CA GLU A 118 28.00 -13.12 3.78
C GLU A 118 28.45 -12.11 2.71
N VAL A 119 28.10 -10.83 2.87
CA VAL A 119 28.40 -9.74 1.92
C VAL A 119 29.63 -8.93 2.35
N GLY A 120 30.12 -9.11 3.59
CA GLY A 120 31.28 -8.40 4.16
C GLY A 120 32.62 -8.78 3.52
N PRO A 121 33.71 -8.06 3.88
CA PRO A 121 35.04 -8.35 3.35
C PRO A 121 35.53 -9.73 3.82
N GLY A 122 35.41 -10.71 2.99
CA GLY A 122 35.69 -12.13 3.25
C GLY A 122 34.61 -13.07 2.72
N GLY A 123 33.39 -12.57 2.50
CA GLY A 123 32.36 -13.32 1.81
C GLY A 123 32.51 -13.24 0.29
N ARG A 124 32.36 -14.37 -0.43
CA ARG A 124 32.15 -14.30 -1.88
C ARG A 124 30.86 -13.49 -2.09
N GLN A 125 30.97 -12.36 -2.81
CA GLN A 125 29.80 -11.68 -3.31
C GLN A 125 28.96 -12.72 -4.07
N PRO A 126 27.70 -12.97 -3.70
CA PRO A 126 26.81 -13.60 -4.66
C PRO A 126 26.80 -12.66 -5.86
N GLU A 127 27.05 -13.17 -7.06
CA GLU A 127 26.72 -12.48 -8.30
C GLU A 127 25.20 -12.23 -8.20
N LEU A 128 24.87 -11.05 -7.70
CA LEU A 128 23.54 -10.49 -7.89
C LEU A 128 23.47 -10.32 -9.40
N ALA A 129 22.73 -11.20 -10.09
CA ALA A 129 22.37 -10.97 -11.47
C ALA A 129 21.87 -9.52 -11.49
N PRO A 130 22.47 -8.62 -12.29
CA PRO A 130 21.96 -7.27 -12.40
C PRO A 130 20.50 -7.44 -12.79
N PRO A 131 19.58 -6.70 -12.18
CA PRO A 131 18.22 -6.66 -12.67
C PRO A 131 18.35 -6.24 -14.12
N ASP A 132 17.98 -7.12 -15.05
CA ASP A 132 18.16 -6.95 -16.48
C ASP A 132 17.73 -5.53 -16.90
N GLY A 133 18.69 -4.75 -17.43
CA GLY A 133 18.44 -3.51 -18.17
C GLY A 133 18.19 -2.25 -17.36
N ILE A 134 19.16 -1.79 -16.53
CA ILE A 134 19.26 -0.36 -16.23
C ILE A 134 20.47 0.19 -16.96
N GLU A 135 20.27 0.72 -18.17
CA GLU A 135 21.09 1.82 -18.64
C GLU A 135 20.87 3.02 -17.72
N ALA A 136 21.96 3.66 -17.33
CA ALA A 136 21.96 4.83 -16.47
C ALA A 136 21.23 6.00 -17.15
N GLY A 137 19.93 6.07 -16.95
CA GLY A 137 19.07 7.18 -17.31
C GLY A 137 18.60 7.85 -16.03
N ALA A 138 18.89 9.14 -15.94
CA ALA A 138 18.71 10.03 -14.80
C ALA A 138 17.35 9.91 -14.10
N GLY A 139 17.36 9.82 -12.77
CA GLY A 139 16.31 10.34 -11.91
C GLY A 139 15.02 9.50 -11.81
N ALA A 140 15.03 8.41 -11.06
CA ALA A 140 13.79 7.83 -10.55
C ALA A 140 13.64 8.18 -9.06
N PRO A 141 12.49 8.77 -8.64
CA PRO A 141 12.21 9.06 -7.24
C PRO A 141 11.99 7.77 -6.46
N GLY A 142 12.41 7.80 -5.18
CA GLY A 142 12.31 6.66 -4.28
C GLY A 142 10.89 6.11 -4.17
N ASN A 143 10.72 4.84 -4.50
CA ASN A 143 9.47 4.10 -4.34
C ASN A 143 9.32 3.64 -2.89
N GLU A 144 8.42 4.28 -2.16
CA GLU A 144 7.67 3.56 -1.13
C GLU A 144 6.72 2.62 -1.87
N VAL A 145 7.06 1.33 -1.90
CA VAL A 145 6.17 0.31 -2.46
C VAL A 145 5.06 0.06 -1.46
N LEU A 146 3.92 0.73 -1.65
CA LEU A 146 2.66 0.24 -1.16
C LEU A 146 2.20 -0.87 -2.13
N PRO A 147 1.95 -2.09 -1.65
CA PRO A 147 1.46 -3.14 -2.53
C PRO A 147 0.06 -2.75 -3.04
N GLY A 148 -0.10 -2.67 -4.33
CA GLY A 148 -1.39 -2.74 -5.00
C GLY A 148 -2.01 -1.45 -5.54
N HIS A 149 -1.55 -0.23 -5.26
CA HIS A 149 -2.26 0.98 -5.68
C HIS A 149 -1.53 1.95 -6.62
N GLU A 150 -0.22 1.84 -6.82
CA GLU A 150 0.54 2.90 -7.52
C GLU A 150 1.08 2.57 -8.93
N GLN A 151 0.94 1.37 -9.45
CA GLN A 151 1.66 1.01 -10.68
C GLN A 151 0.80 0.77 -11.95
N LEU A 152 -0.47 1.13 -11.96
CA LEU A 152 -1.38 0.64 -13.02
C LEU A 152 -2.04 1.72 -13.90
N GLU A 153 -1.31 2.72 -14.36
CA GLU A 153 -1.90 3.85 -15.13
C GLU A 153 -1.46 4.01 -16.58
N LEU A 154 -1.21 2.95 -17.32
CA LEU A 154 -0.74 3.12 -18.71
C LEU A 154 -1.72 2.76 -19.83
N LEU A 155 -2.98 2.40 -19.56
CA LEU A 155 -3.93 2.10 -20.64
C LEU A 155 -5.25 2.83 -20.46
N GLY A 156 -5.46 3.87 -21.28
CA GLY A 156 -6.72 4.60 -21.41
C GLY A 156 -7.80 3.71 -22.03
N ILE A 157 -8.68 3.16 -21.20
CA ILE A 157 -9.94 2.55 -21.63
C ILE A 157 -11.08 3.26 -20.89
N GLY A 158 -12.04 3.76 -21.66
CA GLY A 158 -13.14 4.58 -21.20
C GLY A 158 -14.09 3.87 -20.21
N GLU A 159 -14.68 4.67 -19.35
CA GLU A 159 -15.72 4.24 -18.41
C GLU A 159 -16.93 3.61 -19.13
N PRO A 160 -17.53 2.55 -18.56
CA PRO A 160 -18.79 2.02 -19.12
C PRO A 160 -19.95 3.01 -18.89
N ASP A 161 -20.74 3.21 -19.91
CA ASP A 161 -21.92 4.09 -19.92
C ASP A 161 -23.00 3.55 -18.96
N PRO A 162 -23.43 4.31 -17.94
CA PRO A 162 -24.52 3.91 -17.04
C PRO A 162 -25.92 4.06 -17.65
N GLY A 163 -26.02 4.37 -18.96
CA GLY A 163 -27.28 4.67 -19.65
C GLY A 163 -27.97 3.54 -20.41
N ALA A 164 -27.39 2.36 -20.56
CA ALA A 164 -27.97 1.27 -21.34
C ALA A 164 -28.80 0.28 -20.50
N GLY A 165 -29.92 0.71 -20.00
CA GLY A 165 -30.82 -0.12 -19.21
C GLY A 165 -32.25 0.37 -19.11
N ARG A 166 -32.91 0.64 -20.25
CA ARG A 166 -34.38 0.69 -20.35
C ARG A 166 -34.80 0.73 -21.80
N ALA A 167 -35.14 -0.44 -22.37
CA ALA A 167 -36.20 -0.56 -23.34
C ALA A 167 -36.58 -2.03 -23.55
N GLY A 168 -37.82 -2.36 -23.18
CA GLY A 168 -38.73 -3.11 -23.99
C GLY A 168 -38.72 -4.63 -23.92
N ALA A 169 -39.53 -5.16 -23.01
CA ALA A 169 -40.16 -6.47 -23.23
C ALA A 169 -41.08 -6.42 -24.46
N GLY A 170 -40.82 -7.25 -25.45
CA GLY A 170 -41.65 -7.40 -26.65
C GLY A 170 -41.45 -8.75 -27.33
N ARG A 171 -42.48 -9.56 -27.25
CA ARG A 171 -42.73 -10.93 -27.74
C ARG A 171 -42.13 -11.36 -29.08
N ALA A 172 -41.69 -12.58 -29.05
CA ALA A 172 -41.88 -13.70 -30.02
C ALA A 172 -42.21 -13.42 -31.51
N GLY A 173 -41.39 -14.07 -32.40
CA GLY A 173 -41.74 -14.26 -33.77
C GLY A 173 -40.69 -15.07 -34.52
N ALA A 174 -40.97 -16.30 -34.82
CA ALA A 174 -40.17 -17.20 -35.63
C ALA A 174 -40.19 -16.79 -37.12
N GLY A 175 -39.04 -16.99 -37.83
CA GLY A 175 -39.02 -16.84 -39.28
C GLY A 175 -37.67 -17.20 -39.90
N ARG A 176 -37.70 -18.24 -40.68
CA ARG A 176 -36.66 -18.95 -41.44
C ARG A 176 -36.00 -18.14 -42.57
N ALA A 177 -34.76 -18.48 -42.80
CA ALA A 177 -34.06 -18.75 -44.07
C ALA A 177 -33.89 -17.66 -45.13
N GLY A 178 -32.68 -17.59 -45.67
CA GLY A 178 -32.40 -17.03 -46.96
C GLY A 178 -30.91 -16.75 -47.24
N ALA A 179 -30.35 -17.62 -48.04
CA ALA A 179 -28.97 -17.56 -48.56
C ALA A 179 -28.80 -16.49 -49.66
N GLY A 180 -27.55 -16.08 -49.91
CA GLY A 180 -27.15 -15.34 -51.12
C GLY A 180 -25.81 -14.63 -50.93
N ALA A 181 -24.86 -15.15 -51.33
CA ALA A 181 -23.74 -15.13 -52.27
C ALA A 181 -23.40 -13.80 -52.99
N GLY A 182 -22.09 -13.53 -53.02
CA GLY A 182 -21.43 -12.89 -54.19
C GLY A 182 -20.94 -11.47 -53.92
N ALA A 183 -19.73 -11.15 -54.06
CA ALA A 183 -18.67 -11.18 -54.98
C ALA A 183 -17.73 -9.98 -54.76
N THR A 184 -16.49 -10.24 -54.64
CA THR A 184 -15.27 -9.65 -55.20
C THR A 184 -15.29 -8.23 -55.84
N ALA A 185 -14.36 -7.36 -55.49
CA ALA A 185 -13.45 -6.65 -56.41
C ALA A 185 -12.37 -5.84 -55.64
N ASP A 186 -11.24 -6.35 -55.64
CA ASP A 186 -9.88 -5.91 -56.04
C ASP A 186 -9.75 -4.50 -56.64
N ARG A 187 -8.85 -3.69 -56.10
CA ARG A 187 -8.00 -2.76 -56.90
C ARG A 187 -6.79 -2.21 -56.09
N ARG A 188 -5.69 -2.51 -56.72
CA ARG A 188 -4.29 -2.24 -56.48
C ARG A 188 -3.88 -0.75 -56.30
N MET A 189 -2.72 -0.65 -55.65
CA MET A 189 -1.80 0.49 -55.62
C MET A 189 -1.30 0.94 -57.03
N PRO A 190 -0.68 2.13 -57.12
CA PRO A 190 0.78 2.27 -57.16
C PRO A 190 1.27 3.48 -56.33
N GLY A 191 2.48 3.62 -55.76
CA GLY A 191 3.82 3.23 -56.18
C GLY A 191 4.73 4.45 -56.33
N ALA A 192 5.80 4.54 -55.49
CA ALA A 192 7.12 5.17 -55.71
C ALA A 192 7.17 6.71 -55.92
N ASP A 193 8.10 7.53 -55.48
CA ASP A 193 9.53 7.42 -55.28
C ASP A 193 10.11 8.69 -54.61
N ASP A 194 11.25 8.52 -53.97
CA ASP A 194 12.49 9.29 -53.97
C ASP A 194 12.67 10.63 -53.25
N GLY A 195 13.62 10.62 -52.35
CA GLY A 195 14.89 11.36 -52.47
C GLY A 195 15.04 12.68 -51.70
N GLY A 196 16.00 12.73 -50.79
CA GLY A 196 16.58 14.01 -50.43
C GLY A 196 17.23 14.20 -49.07
N THR A 197 18.37 13.57 -48.85
CA THR A 197 19.35 13.98 -47.84
C THR A 197 19.80 15.45 -47.98
N ARG A 198 19.84 16.19 -46.87
CA ARG A 198 20.83 17.28 -46.70
C ARG A 198 21.12 17.56 -45.21
N SER A 199 22.41 17.50 -44.92
CA SER A 199 23.09 17.81 -43.67
C SER A 199 23.31 19.30 -43.43
N LEU A 200 23.24 19.70 -42.15
CA LEU A 200 24.00 20.70 -41.37
C LEU A 200 24.17 22.16 -41.91
N PRO A 201 24.32 23.19 -41.08
CA PRO A 201 25.44 23.31 -40.14
C PRO A 201 25.16 23.94 -38.76
N SER A 202 26.12 23.71 -37.87
CA SER A 202 26.35 24.27 -36.55
C SER A 202 26.75 25.76 -36.54
N SER A 203 26.27 26.52 -35.56
CA SER A 203 26.93 27.68 -34.91
C SER A 203 26.09 28.02 -33.68
N GLY A 204 26.52 28.19 -32.47
CA GLY A 204 27.70 28.79 -31.93
C GLY A 204 27.31 29.93 -31.01
N LEU A 205 27.60 29.80 -29.69
CA LEU A 205 27.79 30.87 -28.71
C LEU A 205 26.57 31.61 -28.08
N GLY A 206 26.47 31.54 -26.76
CA GLY A 206 25.72 32.46 -25.94
C GLY A 206 25.59 32.02 -24.47
N ARG A 207 26.72 32.04 -23.70
CA ARG A 207 26.65 31.95 -22.23
C ARG A 207 26.05 33.25 -21.69
N THR A 208 24.95 33.18 -20.98
CA THR A 208 24.58 34.16 -19.97
C THR A 208 24.37 33.46 -18.63
N ALA A 209 25.24 33.79 -17.71
CA ALA A 209 25.14 33.45 -16.32
C ALA A 209 23.93 34.17 -15.69
N THR A 210 23.07 33.43 -15.02
CA THR A 210 22.17 34.01 -14.01
C THR A 210 22.37 33.24 -12.72
N SER A 211 22.63 34.02 -11.72
CA SER A 211 22.88 33.76 -10.32
C SER A 211 21.92 32.74 -9.68
N SER A 212 22.48 31.66 -9.16
CA SER A 212 21.87 30.83 -8.13
C SER A 212 22.83 30.73 -6.96
N ASP A 213 22.83 31.77 -6.13
CA ASP A 213 23.45 31.77 -4.81
C ASP A 213 22.46 32.37 -3.82
N ALA A 214 21.70 31.53 -3.15
CA ALA A 214 21.15 31.73 -1.81
C ALA A 214 20.24 30.53 -1.46
N PHE A 215 20.81 29.45 -0.99
CA PHE A 215 20.27 28.59 0.07
C PHE A 215 21.27 27.46 0.31
N GLY A 216 22.28 27.78 1.09
CA GLY A 216 23.24 26.82 1.61
C GLY A 216 22.57 25.91 2.65
N ILE A 217 22.06 24.79 2.23
CA ILE A 217 21.90 23.62 3.09
C ILE A 217 22.76 22.53 2.45
N GLY A 218 23.88 22.20 3.12
CA GLY A 218 24.82 21.18 2.72
C GLY A 218 24.18 19.81 2.73
N GLY A 219 23.43 19.49 1.68
CA GLY A 219 23.02 18.14 1.32
C GLY A 219 24.09 17.56 0.42
N GLN A 220 24.98 16.72 0.94
CA GLN A 220 25.85 15.89 0.11
C GLN A 220 24.95 15.02 -0.79
N GLY A 221 24.95 15.30 -2.08
CA GLY A 221 24.18 14.61 -3.10
C GLY A 221 24.46 13.10 -3.09
N ILE A 222 23.42 12.31 -2.83
CA ILE A 222 23.44 10.84 -2.77
C ILE A 222 23.40 10.22 -4.19
N GLY A 223 23.55 11.00 -5.24
CA GLY A 223 23.59 10.52 -6.61
C GLY A 223 24.99 10.11 -7.07
N GLY A 224 25.50 8.91 -6.67
CA GLY A 224 26.79 8.46 -7.16
C GLY A 224 27.42 7.23 -6.51
N GLN A 225 26.87 6.70 -5.43
CA GLN A 225 27.41 5.46 -4.87
C GLN A 225 26.64 4.26 -5.44
N GLY A 226 27.33 3.40 -6.23
CA GLY A 226 26.81 2.13 -6.68
C GLY A 226 26.34 1.24 -5.50
N ILE A 227 25.55 0.20 -5.77
CA ILE A 227 24.99 -0.74 -4.77
C ILE A 227 26.03 -1.16 -3.73
N GLY A 228 27.26 -1.50 -4.14
CA GLY A 228 28.34 -1.89 -3.25
C GLY A 228 28.78 -0.79 -2.27
N GLY A 229 28.68 0.48 -2.63
CA GLY A 229 28.94 1.62 -1.75
C GLY A 229 27.88 1.77 -0.67
N GLN A 230 26.62 1.60 -1.03
CA GLN A 230 25.51 1.64 -0.08
C GLN A 230 25.58 0.46 0.90
N VAL A 231 25.85 -0.76 0.42
CA VAL A 231 26.03 -1.95 1.26
C VAL A 231 27.16 -1.72 2.28
N ARG A 232 28.31 -1.16 1.87
CA ARG A 232 29.40 -0.83 2.81
C ARG A 232 28.94 0.12 3.90
N ARG A 233 28.21 1.19 3.57
CA ARG A 233 27.66 2.12 4.57
C ARG A 233 26.70 1.43 5.54
N ILE A 234 25.88 0.49 5.05
CA ILE A 234 25.01 -0.31 5.92
C ILE A 234 25.83 -1.21 6.85
N LEU A 235 26.89 -1.84 6.34
CA LEU A 235 27.79 -2.68 7.15
C LEU A 235 28.58 -1.88 8.19
N ASP A 236 28.96 -0.64 7.91
CA ASP A 236 29.58 0.26 8.88
C ASP A 236 28.58 0.65 9.98
N TRP A 237 27.35 1.01 9.62
CA TRP A 237 26.27 1.27 10.57
C TRP A 237 25.92 0.03 11.41
N ALA A 238 25.99 -1.17 10.84
CA ALA A 238 25.75 -2.44 11.53
C ALA A 238 26.58 -2.64 12.80
N ARG A 239 27.71 -1.94 12.92
CA ARG A 239 28.63 -2.01 14.09
C ARG A 239 28.19 -1.15 15.25
N THR A 240 27.28 -0.20 15.02
CA THR A 240 26.85 0.82 16.00
C THR A 240 25.38 0.73 16.34
N THR A 241 24.56 0.12 15.49
CA THR A 241 23.13 -0.01 15.76
C THR A 241 22.84 -1.00 16.90
N GLU A 242 21.92 -0.64 17.76
CA GLU A 242 21.43 -1.52 18.84
C GLU A 242 20.18 -2.29 18.42
N THR A 243 19.40 -1.77 17.50
CA THR A 243 18.12 -2.35 17.07
C THR A 243 18.18 -3.03 15.71
N GLY A 244 19.11 -2.58 14.85
CA GLY A 244 19.20 -3.02 13.46
C GLY A 244 18.02 -2.59 12.58
N ASP A 245 17.19 -1.65 13.05
CA ASP A 245 16.03 -1.17 12.29
C ASP A 245 16.48 -0.24 11.15
N ARG A 246 16.05 -0.54 9.92
CA ARG A 246 16.30 0.28 8.72
C ARG A 246 15.97 1.76 8.91
N ALA A 247 14.95 2.07 9.71
CA ALA A 247 14.52 3.45 9.96
C ALA A 247 15.58 4.30 10.66
N GLU A 248 16.58 3.69 11.33
CA GLU A 248 17.69 4.40 11.98
C GLU A 248 18.81 4.81 11.00
N LEU A 249 18.76 4.36 9.75
CA LEU A 249 19.75 4.75 8.76
C LEU A 249 19.63 6.24 8.44
N SER A 250 20.76 6.93 8.39
CA SER A 250 20.85 8.35 8.01
C SER A 250 20.64 8.61 6.51
N PHE A 251 20.33 7.56 5.74
CA PHE A 251 20.06 7.63 4.31
C PHE A 251 19.09 6.51 3.91
N GLU A 252 18.32 6.72 2.85
CA GLU A 252 17.44 5.69 2.30
C GLU A 252 18.23 4.79 1.35
N PRO A 253 18.43 3.48 1.69
CA PRO A 253 19.12 2.55 0.81
C PRO A 253 18.20 2.14 -0.34
N THR A 254 18.79 1.89 -1.51
CA THR A 254 18.03 1.28 -2.61
C THR A 254 17.48 -0.09 -2.19
N PRO A 255 16.31 -0.50 -2.73
CA PRO A 255 15.73 -1.82 -2.42
C PRO A 255 16.73 -2.97 -2.61
N THR A 256 17.55 -2.92 -3.66
CA THR A 256 18.58 -3.94 -3.95
C THR A 256 19.70 -3.95 -2.89
N ALA A 257 20.17 -2.77 -2.45
CA ALA A 257 21.21 -2.70 -1.43
C ALA A 257 20.69 -3.21 -0.08
N TRP A 258 19.46 -2.88 0.29
CA TRP A 258 18.85 -3.37 1.53
C TRP A 258 18.56 -4.88 1.48
N ALA A 259 18.04 -5.41 0.36
CA ALA A 259 17.76 -6.82 0.17
C ALA A 259 19.05 -7.70 0.29
N ALA A 260 20.22 -7.14 -0.01
CA ALA A 260 21.47 -7.86 0.16
C ALA A 260 21.78 -8.20 1.62
N VAL A 261 21.33 -7.39 2.57
CA VAL A 261 21.65 -7.48 4.01
C VAL A 261 20.41 -7.73 4.89
N SER A 262 19.25 -7.93 4.31
CA SER A 262 18.01 -8.24 5.01
C SER A 262 17.42 -9.59 4.56
N ILE A 263 16.42 -10.07 5.26
CA ILE A 263 15.75 -11.34 4.94
C ILE A 263 14.26 -11.24 5.24
N SER A 264 13.43 -11.88 4.41
CA SER A 264 11.99 -11.99 4.65
C SER A 264 11.69 -12.97 5.80
N ALA A 265 10.50 -12.89 6.39
CA ALA A 265 10.07 -13.86 7.40
C ALA A 265 9.95 -15.27 6.81
N ARG A 266 9.54 -15.39 5.55
CA ARG A 266 9.41 -16.66 4.82
C ARG A 266 10.76 -17.35 4.59
N ASP A 267 11.83 -16.58 4.32
CA ASP A 267 13.13 -17.14 3.96
C ASP A 267 14.04 -17.37 5.19
N CYS A 268 13.64 -16.87 6.37
CA CYS A 268 14.45 -16.97 7.57
C CYS A 268 14.27 -18.31 8.29
N PRO A 269 15.37 -19.08 8.57
CA PRO A 269 15.26 -20.37 9.23
C PRO A 269 14.91 -20.27 10.73
N GLY A 270 14.80 -19.05 11.27
CA GLY A 270 14.60 -18.81 12.70
C GLY A 270 15.89 -18.88 13.53
N ALA A 271 15.81 -18.41 14.79
CA ALA A 271 16.98 -18.26 15.66
C ALA A 271 17.72 -19.58 15.91
N PHE A 272 17.01 -20.69 16.08
CA PHE A 272 17.60 -21.99 16.40
C PHE A 272 18.49 -22.59 15.29
N ARG A 273 18.20 -22.24 14.03
CA ARG A 273 18.95 -22.76 12.87
C ARG A 273 19.91 -21.73 12.27
N CYS A 274 19.93 -20.51 12.79
CA CYS A 274 20.74 -19.43 12.29
C CYS A 274 22.00 -19.27 13.15
N PRO A 275 23.23 -19.27 12.58
CA PRO A 275 24.46 -19.04 13.35
C PRO A 275 24.45 -17.72 14.14
N SER A 276 23.82 -16.68 13.59
CA SER A 276 23.64 -15.37 14.23
C SER A 276 22.35 -15.26 15.06
N GLY A 277 21.67 -16.36 15.33
CA GLY A 277 20.33 -16.37 15.94
C GLY A 277 20.28 -15.69 17.31
N ASN A 278 21.27 -15.91 18.17
CA ASN A 278 21.34 -15.31 19.52
C ASN A 278 21.54 -13.79 19.51
N GLN A 279 22.04 -13.23 18.41
CA GLN A 279 22.27 -11.80 18.23
C GLN A 279 21.29 -11.16 17.27
N CYS A 280 20.28 -11.92 16.79
CA CYS A 280 19.36 -11.49 15.76
C CYS A 280 18.51 -10.31 16.22
N PHE A 281 18.57 -9.20 15.52
CA PHE A 281 17.80 -7.98 15.82
C PHE A 281 16.29 -8.22 15.76
N ALA A 282 15.82 -8.95 14.73
CA ALA A 282 14.39 -9.26 14.60
C ALA A 282 13.87 -10.17 15.73
N GLU A 283 14.67 -11.14 16.21
CA GLU A 283 14.28 -11.98 17.35
C GLU A 283 14.31 -11.20 18.67
N ARG A 284 15.28 -10.30 18.86
CA ARG A 284 15.27 -9.40 20.03
C ARG A 284 14.06 -8.47 20.04
N ALA A 285 13.67 -7.94 18.87
CA ALA A 285 12.45 -7.14 18.77
C ALA A 285 11.21 -7.97 19.09
N ARG A 286 11.14 -9.22 18.61
CA ARG A 286 10.05 -10.15 18.92
C ARG A 286 9.99 -10.54 20.39
N ALA A 287 11.13 -10.79 21.02
CA ALA A 287 11.20 -11.08 22.46
C ALA A 287 10.69 -9.89 23.29
N ARG A 288 11.12 -8.66 22.98
CA ARG A 288 10.60 -7.46 23.63
C ARG A 288 9.08 -7.31 23.45
N ALA A 289 8.58 -7.57 22.23
CA ALA A 289 7.14 -7.54 21.96
C ALA A 289 6.38 -8.60 22.78
N ALA A 290 6.95 -9.76 22.99
CA ALA A 290 6.34 -10.83 23.79
C ALA A 290 6.24 -10.50 25.29
N GLU A 291 7.07 -9.59 25.79
CA GLU A 291 7.10 -9.10 27.16
C GLU A 291 6.29 -7.81 27.35
N SER A 292 5.66 -7.30 26.29
CA SER A 292 4.97 -6.01 26.30
C SER A 292 3.45 -6.17 26.38
N ASP A 293 2.80 -5.24 27.09
CA ASP A 293 1.33 -5.17 27.21
C ASP A 293 0.70 -4.64 25.91
N ILE A 294 1.38 -3.70 25.21
CA ILE A 294 0.93 -3.13 23.96
C ILE A 294 1.97 -3.34 22.86
N ILE A 295 1.56 -3.96 21.77
CA ILE A 295 2.43 -4.27 20.62
C ILE A 295 1.94 -3.50 19.41
N VAL A 296 2.75 -2.54 18.91
CA VAL A 296 2.40 -1.76 17.72
C VAL A 296 2.99 -2.42 16.48
N VAL A 297 2.13 -2.72 15.52
CA VAL A 297 2.50 -3.35 14.24
C VAL A 297 1.85 -2.61 13.08
N ASN A 298 2.27 -2.90 11.83
CA ASN A 298 1.46 -2.51 10.69
C ASN A 298 0.46 -3.62 10.33
N THR A 299 -0.64 -3.24 9.68
CA THR A 299 -1.72 -4.17 9.31
C THR A 299 -1.23 -5.30 8.39
N HIS A 300 -0.24 -5.04 7.52
CA HIS A 300 0.37 -6.08 6.67
C HIS A 300 1.11 -7.16 7.50
N LEU A 301 1.78 -6.77 8.59
CA LEU A 301 2.43 -7.74 9.48
C LEU A 301 1.38 -8.60 10.19
N TYR A 302 0.24 -8.02 10.53
CA TYR A 302 -0.89 -8.75 11.07
C TYR A 302 -1.47 -9.72 10.03
N GLY A 303 -1.64 -9.29 8.77
CA GLY A 303 -2.02 -10.16 7.67
C GLY A 303 -1.04 -11.32 7.46
N ALA A 304 0.27 -11.06 7.50
CA ALA A 304 1.30 -12.09 7.43
C ALA A 304 1.25 -13.06 8.64
N HIS A 305 0.87 -12.58 9.83
CA HIS A 305 0.62 -13.41 10.99
C HIS A 305 -0.53 -14.40 10.74
N LEU A 306 -1.64 -13.94 10.20
CA LEU A 306 -2.78 -14.80 9.84
C LEU A 306 -2.40 -15.79 8.73
N ALA A 307 -1.76 -15.34 7.67
CA ALA A 307 -1.32 -16.19 6.56
C ALA A 307 -0.34 -17.30 7.00
N SER A 308 0.41 -17.08 8.09
CA SER A 308 1.35 -18.06 8.65
C SER A 308 0.76 -18.93 9.77
N GLY A 309 -0.57 -18.93 9.95
CA GLY A 309 -1.23 -19.68 11.02
C GLY A 309 -0.85 -19.18 12.42
N GLY A 310 -0.64 -17.89 12.60
CA GLY A 310 -0.35 -17.29 13.90
C GLY A 310 1.13 -17.24 14.30
N ALA A 311 2.07 -17.54 13.40
CA ALA A 311 3.49 -17.72 13.75
C ALA A 311 4.30 -16.43 13.93
N VAL A 312 3.81 -15.26 13.44
CA VAL A 312 4.61 -14.03 13.37
C VAL A 312 4.56 -13.20 14.65
N LEU A 313 3.38 -12.96 15.21
CA LEU A 313 3.19 -12.15 16.41
C LEU A 313 3.18 -12.99 17.68
N PRO A 314 3.53 -12.41 18.84
CA PRO A 314 3.30 -13.06 20.12
C PRO A 314 1.80 -13.31 20.39
N PRO A 315 1.44 -14.22 21.31
CA PRO A 315 0.06 -14.38 21.76
C PRO A 315 -0.50 -13.07 22.30
N HIS A 316 -1.75 -12.77 21.95
CA HIS A 316 -2.43 -11.54 22.36
C HIS A 316 -3.94 -11.77 22.44
N ASP A 317 -4.62 -11.01 23.30
CA ASP A 317 -6.06 -11.15 23.57
C ASP A 317 -6.92 -10.23 22.71
N VAL A 318 -6.38 -9.05 22.39
CA VAL A 318 -7.10 -7.97 21.71
C VAL A 318 -6.32 -7.48 20.49
N VAL A 319 -7.03 -7.21 19.42
CA VAL A 319 -6.46 -6.50 18.27
C VAL A 319 -7.22 -5.20 18.01
N VAL A 320 -6.50 -4.10 17.87
CA VAL A 320 -7.02 -2.81 17.42
C VAL A 320 -6.57 -2.60 16.00
N PHE A 321 -7.48 -2.51 15.04
CA PHE A 321 -7.20 -2.09 13.67
C PHE A 321 -7.49 -0.60 13.54
N ASP A 322 -6.45 0.22 13.48
CA ASP A 322 -6.59 1.64 13.15
C ASP A 322 -6.56 1.82 11.63
N GLU A 323 -7.38 2.73 11.13
CA GLU A 323 -7.76 2.87 9.72
C GLU A 323 -8.42 1.59 9.17
N ALA A 324 -9.45 1.12 9.87
CA ALA A 324 -10.13 -0.15 9.60
C ALA A 324 -10.64 -0.31 8.16
N HIS A 325 -10.86 0.78 7.44
CA HIS A 325 -11.26 0.77 6.03
C HIS A 325 -10.23 0.11 5.09
N GLU A 326 -8.95 0.01 5.52
CA GLU A 326 -7.88 -0.65 4.77
C GLU A 326 -7.80 -2.17 5.04
N VAL A 327 -8.39 -2.65 6.12
CA VAL A 327 -8.23 -4.05 6.58
C VAL A 327 -8.64 -5.05 5.50
N GLU A 328 -9.78 -4.82 4.83
CA GLU A 328 -10.26 -5.71 3.77
C GLU A 328 -9.24 -5.85 2.62
N ALA A 329 -8.65 -4.74 2.18
CA ALA A 329 -7.67 -4.74 1.09
C ALA A 329 -6.35 -5.39 1.51
N VAL A 330 -5.83 -5.03 2.70
CA VAL A 330 -4.57 -5.57 3.22
C VAL A 330 -4.68 -7.07 3.48
N MET A 331 -5.81 -7.56 4.03
CA MET A 331 -6.01 -8.99 4.25
C MET A 331 -6.13 -9.74 2.93
N THR A 332 -6.83 -9.19 1.94
CA THR A 332 -6.92 -9.77 0.59
C THR A 332 -5.54 -9.97 -0.03
N ASP A 333 -4.65 -8.99 0.08
CA ASP A 333 -3.28 -9.09 -0.44
C ASP A 333 -2.42 -10.05 0.38
N SER A 334 -2.51 -9.98 1.71
CA SER A 334 -1.66 -10.78 2.63
C SER A 334 -1.99 -12.26 2.63
N LEU A 335 -3.25 -12.64 2.40
CA LEU A 335 -3.71 -14.02 2.34
C LEU A 335 -3.59 -14.65 0.94
N GLY A 336 -3.10 -13.88 -0.02
CA GLY A 336 -2.85 -14.34 -1.37
C GLY A 336 -1.47 -15.00 -1.54
N SER A 337 -1.26 -15.55 -2.73
CA SER A 337 0.03 -16.10 -3.19
C SER A 337 0.48 -15.43 -4.47
N GLU A 338 1.81 -15.33 -4.64
CA GLU A 338 2.39 -14.79 -5.88
C GLU A 338 3.61 -15.58 -6.32
N VAL A 339 3.69 -15.86 -7.61
CA VAL A 339 4.85 -16.52 -8.23
C VAL A 339 5.23 -15.81 -9.52
N GLY A 340 6.47 -15.31 -9.54
CA GLY A 340 7.13 -14.79 -10.73
C GLY A 340 8.41 -15.57 -11.03
N SER A 341 8.88 -15.50 -12.27
CA SER A 341 10.11 -16.16 -12.70
C SER A 341 11.34 -15.70 -11.93
N GLY A 342 11.34 -14.47 -11.42
CA GLY A 342 12.42 -13.91 -10.61
C GLY A 342 12.70 -14.72 -9.34
N ARG A 343 11.66 -15.14 -8.60
CA ARG A 343 11.81 -16.00 -7.42
C ARG A 343 12.40 -17.37 -7.77
N ILE A 344 11.97 -17.95 -8.88
CA ILE A 344 12.46 -19.26 -9.38
C ILE A 344 13.93 -19.16 -9.77
N ARG A 345 14.33 -18.09 -10.50
CA ARG A 345 15.73 -17.83 -10.87
C ARG A 345 16.61 -17.60 -9.65
N ALA A 346 16.14 -16.82 -8.68
CA ALA A 346 16.87 -16.57 -7.45
C ALA A 346 17.15 -17.86 -6.67
N LEU A 347 16.17 -18.75 -6.55
CA LEU A 347 16.32 -20.07 -5.92
C LEU A 347 17.37 -20.91 -6.64
N ALA A 348 17.30 -21.01 -7.98
CA ALA A 348 18.25 -21.76 -8.79
C ALA A 348 19.69 -21.24 -8.64
N THR A 349 19.87 -19.92 -8.64
CA THR A 349 21.18 -19.27 -8.47
C THR A 349 21.78 -19.55 -7.09
N GLN A 350 20.97 -19.47 -6.03
CA GLN A 350 21.40 -19.80 -4.67
C GLN A 350 21.77 -21.29 -4.55
N ALA A 351 20.93 -22.17 -5.08
CA ALA A 351 21.17 -23.62 -5.04
C ALA A 351 22.46 -24.04 -5.75
N ARG A 352 22.78 -23.40 -6.89
CA ARG A 352 24.00 -23.70 -7.66
C ARG A 352 25.27 -23.53 -6.84
N SER A 353 25.32 -22.56 -5.93
CA SER A 353 26.49 -22.36 -5.06
C SER A 353 26.60 -23.36 -3.90
N LEU A 354 25.56 -24.18 -3.67
CA LEU A 354 25.44 -25.11 -2.55
C LEU A 354 25.49 -26.60 -2.97
N LEU A 355 25.25 -26.84 -4.25
CA LEU A 355 25.22 -28.19 -4.81
C LEU A 355 26.58 -28.57 -5.44
N PRO A 356 26.94 -29.85 -5.44
CA PRO A 356 28.10 -30.33 -6.19
C PRO A 356 27.82 -30.18 -7.71
N SER A 357 28.85 -30.00 -8.51
CA SER A 357 28.77 -29.79 -9.98
C SER A 357 27.96 -30.87 -10.73
N SER A 358 27.83 -32.07 -10.13
CA SER A 358 26.97 -33.12 -10.68
C SER A 358 25.48 -32.81 -10.64
N ALA A 359 25.05 -31.86 -9.77
CA ALA A 359 23.68 -31.43 -9.61
C ALA A 359 23.38 -30.06 -10.28
N ASP A 360 24.35 -29.48 -11.02
CA ASP A 360 24.14 -28.22 -11.78
C ASP A 360 22.97 -28.36 -12.78
N ARG A 361 22.74 -29.58 -13.29
CA ARG A 361 21.62 -29.88 -14.21
C ARG A 361 20.24 -29.59 -13.59
N ASP A 362 20.07 -29.78 -12.28
CA ASP A 362 18.79 -29.50 -11.62
C ASP A 362 18.57 -27.99 -11.51
N ALA A 363 19.61 -27.22 -11.19
CA ALA A 363 19.54 -25.75 -11.19
C ALA A 363 19.29 -25.20 -12.61
N ASP A 364 19.95 -25.76 -13.65
CA ASP A 364 19.72 -25.36 -15.04
C ASP A 364 18.27 -25.65 -15.48
N ALA A 365 17.74 -26.82 -15.12
CA ALA A 365 16.34 -27.19 -15.42
C ALA A 365 15.32 -26.27 -14.75
N VAL A 366 15.65 -25.71 -13.57
CA VAL A 366 14.81 -24.69 -12.89
C VAL A 366 14.91 -23.35 -13.61
N LEU A 367 16.08 -22.94 -14.11
CA LEU A 367 16.24 -21.72 -14.91
C LEU A 367 15.48 -21.80 -16.25
N GLU A 368 15.52 -22.96 -16.90
CA GLU A 368 14.70 -23.23 -18.10
C GLU A 368 13.19 -23.13 -17.79
N ALA A 369 12.76 -23.70 -16.65
CA ALA A 369 11.37 -23.63 -16.24
C ALA A 369 10.94 -22.19 -15.94
N ALA A 370 11.80 -21.36 -15.31
CA ALA A 370 11.54 -19.94 -15.08
C ALA A 370 11.36 -19.17 -16.40
N THR A 371 12.19 -19.47 -17.40
CA THR A 371 12.08 -18.84 -18.73
C THR A 371 10.80 -19.27 -19.46
N ALA A 372 10.44 -20.55 -19.35
CA ALA A 372 9.18 -21.05 -19.91
C ALA A 372 7.95 -20.42 -19.23
N LEU A 373 8.02 -20.18 -17.91
CA LEU A 373 6.94 -19.50 -17.16
C LEU A 373 6.79 -18.04 -17.62
N ASP A 374 7.88 -17.29 -17.77
CA ASP A 374 7.81 -15.91 -18.29
C ASP A 374 7.13 -15.86 -19.67
N ALA A 375 7.51 -16.75 -20.56
CA ALA A 375 6.94 -16.81 -21.89
C ALA A 375 5.43 -17.16 -21.87
N ALA A 376 5.02 -18.02 -20.94
CA ALA A 376 3.62 -18.43 -20.78
C ALA A 376 2.76 -17.35 -20.08
N LEU A 377 3.34 -16.54 -19.19
CA LEU A 377 2.66 -15.43 -18.49
C LEU A 377 2.44 -14.22 -19.41
N GLY A 378 3.34 -13.96 -20.36
CA GLY A 378 3.29 -12.78 -21.22
C GLY A 378 1.93 -12.51 -21.88
N PRO A 379 1.25 -13.49 -22.49
CA PRO A 379 -0.08 -13.31 -23.10
C PRO A 379 -1.19 -12.95 -22.10
N TRP A 380 -0.97 -13.20 -20.80
CA TRP A 380 -1.91 -12.97 -19.72
C TRP A 380 -1.66 -11.66 -18.97
N ALA A 381 -0.61 -10.93 -19.31
CA ALA A 381 -0.24 -9.68 -18.66
C ALA A 381 -1.44 -8.72 -18.52
N GLY A 382 -1.71 -8.26 -17.29
CA GLY A 382 -2.86 -7.41 -16.94
C GLY A 382 -4.23 -8.10 -17.00
N ARG A 383 -4.31 -9.45 -17.07
CA ARG A 383 -5.55 -10.19 -17.28
C ARG A 383 -5.81 -11.21 -16.18
N ARG A 384 -7.07 -11.46 -15.89
CA ARG A 384 -7.52 -12.58 -15.05
C ARG A 384 -7.27 -13.91 -15.77
N VAL A 385 -6.88 -14.91 -15.00
CA VAL A 385 -6.70 -16.28 -15.46
C VAL A 385 -7.84 -17.12 -14.87
N PRO A 386 -8.66 -17.78 -15.72
CA PRO A 386 -9.68 -18.70 -15.23
C PRO A 386 -9.05 -19.83 -14.42
N PRO A 387 -9.63 -20.27 -13.29
CA PRO A 387 -9.07 -21.38 -12.49
C PRO A 387 -8.81 -22.65 -13.29
N GLY A 388 -9.70 -22.99 -14.23
CA GLY A 388 -9.54 -24.15 -15.11
C GLY A 388 -8.30 -24.09 -16.01
N ASP A 389 -7.80 -22.89 -16.35
CA ASP A 389 -6.61 -22.72 -17.19
C ASP A 389 -5.30 -22.99 -16.42
N LEU A 390 -5.37 -23.14 -15.10
CA LEU A 390 -4.25 -23.52 -14.23
C LEU A 390 -4.37 -24.94 -13.67
N ALA A 391 -5.46 -25.64 -13.96
CA ALA A 391 -5.71 -26.99 -13.49
C ALA A 391 -4.60 -27.97 -13.92
N PRO A 392 -4.22 -28.95 -13.06
CA PRO A 392 -3.08 -29.84 -13.31
C PRO A 392 -3.22 -30.72 -14.57
N ASP A 393 -4.43 -30.97 -15.01
CA ASP A 393 -4.78 -31.76 -16.19
C ASP A 393 -4.92 -30.93 -17.49
N ASN A 394 -4.89 -29.60 -17.36
CA ASN A 394 -4.92 -28.67 -18.49
C ASN A 394 -3.59 -28.72 -19.26
N GLN A 395 -3.67 -28.78 -20.61
CA GLN A 395 -2.52 -28.83 -21.51
C GLN A 395 -2.14 -27.46 -22.08
N ASP A 396 -2.77 -26.39 -21.63
CA ASP A 396 -2.44 -25.05 -22.07
C ASP A 396 -1.04 -24.63 -21.61
N ALA A 397 -0.42 -23.73 -22.38
CA ALA A 397 0.96 -23.33 -22.16
C ALA A 397 1.24 -22.84 -20.74
N LEU A 398 0.28 -22.13 -20.11
CA LEU A 398 0.43 -21.61 -18.76
C LEU A 398 0.39 -22.73 -17.71
N ALA A 399 -0.61 -23.62 -17.76
CA ALA A 399 -0.71 -24.76 -16.85
C ALA A 399 0.54 -25.67 -16.95
N VAL A 400 0.95 -25.98 -18.17
CA VAL A 400 2.15 -26.79 -18.43
C VAL A 400 3.41 -26.12 -17.87
N ALA A 401 3.54 -24.79 -18.01
CA ALA A 401 4.68 -24.05 -17.48
C ALA A 401 4.71 -24.02 -15.93
N VAL A 402 3.56 -23.80 -15.28
CA VAL A 402 3.42 -23.85 -13.82
C VAL A 402 3.75 -25.24 -13.29
N GLN A 403 3.17 -26.29 -13.91
CA GLN A 403 3.46 -27.69 -13.53
C GLN A 403 4.93 -28.07 -13.74
N ARG A 404 5.55 -27.56 -14.81
CA ARG A 404 6.99 -27.77 -15.06
C ARG A 404 7.81 -27.08 -13.97
N ALA A 405 7.50 -25.83 -13.63
CA ALA A 405 8.18 -25.09 -12.58
C ALA A 405 8.06 -25.82 -11.23
N LEU A 406 6.86 -26.26 -10.86
CA LEU A 406 6.62 -27.03 -9.64
C LEU A 406 7.52 -28.27 -9.56
N ARG A 407 7.43 -29.15 -10.55
CA ARG A 407 8.24 -30.40 -10.54
C ARG A 407 9.74 -30.16 -10.55
N ARG A 408 10.23 -29.08 -11.18
CA ARG A 408 11.67 -28.76 -11.21
C ARG A 408 12.12 -28.18 -9.90
N VAL A 409 11.33 -27.31 -9.26
CA VAL A 409 11.62 -26.75 -7.93
C VAL A 409 11.62 -27.85 -6.86
N GLU A 410 10.64 -28.75 -6.86
CA GLU A 410 10.58 -29.90 -5.95
C GLU A 410 11.89 -30.73 -6.03
N ARG A 411 12.30 -31.11 -7.24
CA ARG A 411 13.56 -31.87 -7.43
C ARG A 411 14.78 -31.13 -6.92
N LEU A 412 14.86 -29.84 -7.16
CA LEU A 412 15.97 -29.02 -6.68
C LEU A 412 16.02 -28.97 -5.15
N VAL A 413 14.86 -28.82 -4.50
CA VAL A 413 14.72 -28.82 -3.04
C VAL A 413 15.14 -30.18 -2.46
N ASP A 414 14.73 -31.28 -3.09
CA ASP A 414 15.12 -32.63 -2.67
C ASP A 414 16.63 -32.89 -2.85
N ALA A 415 17.24 -32.39 -3.94
CA ALA A 415 18.68 -32.46 -4.14
C ALA A 415 19.47 -31.68 -3.06
N LEU A 416 18.95 -30.49 -2.67
CA LEU A 416 19.52 -29.69 -1.57
C LEU A 416 19.42 -30.41 -0.22
N ARG A 417 18.29 -31.05 0.09
CA ARG A 417 18.09 -31.84 1.30
C ARG A 417 19.04 -33.05 1.33
N ALA A 418 19.13 -33.79 0.23
CA ALA A 418 20.00 -34.96 0.11
C ALA A 418 21.51 -34.62 0.22
N SER A 419 21.91 -33.42 -0.21
CA SER A 419 23.30 -32.98 -0.04
C SER A 419 23.65 -32.72 1.43
N GLY A 420 22.71 -32.20 2.23
CA GLY A 420 22.86 -31.93 3.65
C GLY A 420 23.05 -33.23 4.49
N ASP A 421 22.32 -34.30 4.13
CA ASP A 421 22.42 -35.59 4.83
C ASP A 421 23.76 -36.29 4.63
N ARG A 422 24.45 -36.05 3.52
CA ARG A 422 25.78 -36.61 3.24
C ARG A 422 26.85 -35.92 4.06
N ASP A 423 26.77 -34.60 4.24
CA ASP A 423 27.74 -33.81 5.02
C ASP A 423 27.57 -34.06 6.54
N GLY A 424 26.35 -34.42 7.02
CA GLY A 424 26.09 -34.69 8.43
C GLY A 424 26.59 -36.05 8.98
N ARG A 425 26.98 -36.98 8.12
CA ARG A 425 27.43 -38.32 8.55
C ARG A 425 28.94 -38.43 8.86
N GLY A 426 29.68 -37.33 8.80
CA GLY A 426 31.13 -37.38 8.82
C GLY A 426 31.85 -36.68 9.96
N ARG A 427 31.24 -36.04 10.96
CA ARG A 427 32.01 -35.30 12.00
C ARG A 427 31.35 -35.28 13.36
N ASP A 428 32.11 -35.82 14.34
CA ASP A 428 31.93 -35.61 15.77
C ASP A 428 32.35 -34.20 16.17
N GLY A 429 31.58 -33.61 17.09
CA GLY A 429 31.73 -32.24 17.53
C GLY A 429 33.10 -31.86 18.10
N SER A 430 33.74 -30.89 17.51
CA SER A 430 34.70 -30.02 18.19
C SER A 430 34.52 -28.60 17.62
N GLY A 431 33.89 -27.73 18.42
CA GLY A 431 33.71 -26.33 18.06
C GLY A 431 35.01 -25.57 18.00
N ARG A 432 35.16 -24.79 16.95
CA ARG A 432 35.78 -23.46 16.80
C ARG A 432 35.92 -23.16 15.32
N ASP A 433 35.38 -22.01 14.88
CA ASP A 433 35.45 -21.46 13.53
C ASP A 433 35.02 -22.46 12.44
N ASP A 434 33.69 -22.67 12.30
CA ASP A 434 33.11 -23.63 11.38
C ASP A 434 32.74 -22.94 10.05
N PRO A 435 33.59 -22.97 9.01
CA PRO A 435 33.26 -22.53 7.66
C PRO A 435 32.09 -23.34 7.05
N ASP A 436 31.82 -24.55 7.59
CA ASP A 436 30.68 -25.39 7.17
C ASP A 436 29.32 -24.90 7.78
N GLY A 437 29.35 -24.17 8.91
CA GLY A 437 28.14 -23.59 9.54
C GLY A 437 27.43 -22.56 8.67
N ASP A 438 28.20 -21.72 7.98
CA ASP A 438 27.65 -20.74 7.02
C ASP A 438 27.07 -21.41 5.77
N ALA A 439 27.70 -22.46 5.27
CA ALA A 439 27.22 -23.23 4.12
C ALA A 439 25.92 -23.97 4.47
N ARG A 440 25.86 -24.55 5.67
CA ARG A 440 24.65 -25.20 6.21
C ARG A 440 23.50 -24.20 6.37
N ALA A 441 23.74 -23.05 6.99
CA ALA A 441 22.74 -22.01 7.16
C ALA A 441 22.21 -21.48 5.82
N ARG A 442 23.08 -21.31 4.82
CA ARG A 442 22.66 -20.94 3.44
C ARG A 442 21.81 -22.03 2.80
N ARG A 443 22.20 -23.30 2.97
CA ARG A 443 21.42 -24.44 2.46
C ARG A 443 20.04 -24.51 3.11
N ASP A 444 19.95 -24.43 4.44
CA ASP A 444 18.69 -24.48 5.17
C ASP A 444 17.74 -23.36 4.73
N ARG A 445 18.26 -22.14 4.52
CA ARG A 445 17.47 -21.03 3.96
C ARG A 445 16.98 -21.31 2.53
N THR A 446 17.84 -21.83 1.68
CA THR A 446 17.50 -22.15 0.29
C THR A 446 16.45 -23.26 0.20
N VAL A 447 16.56 -24.28 1.06
CA VAL A 447 15.55 -25.34 1.19
C VAL A 447 14.21 -24.78 1.67
N LEU A 448 14.23 -23.87 2.66
CA LEU A 448 13.02 -23.22 3.17
C LEU A 448 12.34 -22.36 2.11
N ALA A 449 13.12 -21.50 1.42
CA ALA A 449 12.63 -20.66 0.33
C ALA A 449 12.05 -21.50 -0.82
N GLY A 450 12.71 -22.62 -1.14
CA GLY A 450 12.23 -23.58 -2.11
C GLY A 450 10.94 -24.27 -1.69
N GLY A 451 10.81 -24.64 -0.41
CA GLY A 451 9.57 -25.20 0.16
C GLY A 451 8.39 -24.25 0.01
N HIS A 452 8.56 -22.99 0.42
CA HIS A 452 7.50 -21.98 0.25
C HIS A 452 7.15 -21.73 -1.24
N LEU A 453 8.12 -21.81 -2.13
CA LEU A 453 7.84 -21.69 -3.57
C LEU A 453 7.06 -22.90 -4.09
N VAL A 454 7.32 -24.09 -3.58
CA VAL A 454 6.52 -25.32 -3.89
C VAL A 454 5.10 -25.15 -3.39
N ASP A 455 4.91 -24.65 -2.14
CA ASP A 455 3.59 -24.41 -1.56
C ASP A 455 2.80 -23.39 -2.39
N ASP A 456 3.42 -22.27 -2.76
CA ASP A 456 2.81 -21.23 -3.61
C ASP A 456 2.45 -21.81 -5.00
N LEU A 457 3.34 -22.58 -5.63
CA LEU A 457 3.08 -23.23 -6.93
C LEU A 457 1.95 -24.29 -6.85
N ASN A 458 1.88 -25.06 -5.76
CA ASN A 458 0.79 -25.99 -5.53
C ASN A 458 -0.54 -25.24 -5.37
N HIS A 459 -0.56 -24.13 -4.62
CA HIS A 459 -1.76 -23.32 -4.48
C HIS A 459 -2.26 -22.81 -5.86
N LEU A 460 -1.34 -22.37 -6.73
CA LEU A 460 -1.70 -21.93 -8.09
C LEU A 460 -2.33 -23.02 -8.95
N THR A 461 -2.15 -24.29 -8.63
CA THR A 461 -2.74 -25.42 -9.37
C THR A 461 -4.05 -25.93 -8.75
N ALA A 462 -4.45 -25.38 -7.60
CA ALA A 462 -5.61 -25.81 -6.82
C ALA A 462 -6.53 -24.66 -6.42
N ILE A 463 -6.64 -23.63 -7.29
CA ILE A 463 -7.43 -22.43 -7.05
C ILE A 463 -8.90 -22.78 -6.89
N GLY A 464 -9.50 -22.35 -5.78
CA GLY A 464 -10.91 -22.54 -5.47
C GLY A 464 -11.84 -21.51 -6.13
N ASP A 465 -13.15 -21.76 -6.05
CA ASP A 465 -14.18 -20.84 -6.55
C ASP A 465 -14.21 -19.50 -5.76
N ASP A 466 -13.64 -19.48 -4.55
CA ASP A 466 -13.58 -18.30 -3.69
C ASP A 466 -12.32 -17.47 -3.90
N GLU A 467 -11.53 -17.79 -4.90
CA GLU A 467 -10.29 -17.12 -5.24
C GLU A 467 -10.30 -16.56 -6.65
N VAL A 468 -9.44 -15.60 -6.90
CA VAL A 468 -9.21 -15.01 -8.22
C VAL A 468 -7.73 -15.05 -8.56
N ALA A 469 -7.42 -15.52 -9.77
CA ALA A 469 -6.08 -15.50 -10.33
C ALA A 469 -5.95 -14.43 -11.41
N TRP A 470 -4.79 -13.79 -11.48
CA TRP A 470 -4.44 -12.84 -12.55
C TRP A 470 -2.93 -12.76 -12.73
N VAL A 471 -2.52 -12.24 -13.87
CA VAL A 471 -1.11 -11.91 -14.11
C VAL A 471 -0.92 -10.42 -13.94
N ASP A 472 -0.14 -10.04 -12.93
CA ASP A 472 0.27 -8.66 -12.70
C ASP A 472 1.44 -8.32 -13.62
N ASP A 473 1.34 -7.20 -14.36
CA ASP A 473 2.35 -6.70 -15.31
C ASP A 473 3.02 -5.39 -14.85
N ALA A 474 2.69 -4.92 -13.63
CA ALA A 474 3.24 -3.68 -13.09
C ALA A 474 4.76 -3.73 -12.85
N GLY A 475 5.34 -4.92 -12.78
CA GLY A 475 6.78 -5.17 -12.67
C GLY A 475 7.51 -5.32 -14.00
N ARG A 476 8.81 -5.60 -13.93
CA ARG A 476 9.64 -5.88 -15.13
C ARG A 476 9.35 -7.25 -15.74
N SER A 477 8.87 -8.17 -14.93
CA SER A 477 8.48 -9.52 -15.35
C SER A 477 7.07 -9.79 -14.85
N PRO A 478 6.21 -10.41 -15.67
CA PRO A 478 4.86 -10.74 -15.25
C PRO A 478 4.86 -11.70 -14.07
N THR A 479 3.94 -11.50 -13.14
CA THR A 479 3.81 -12.30 -11.92
C THR A 479 2.39 -12.85 -11.82
N LEU A 480 2.26 -14.16 -11.66
CA LEU A 480 0.97 -14.80 -11.42
C LEU A 480 0.61 -14.63 -9.95
N ARG A 481 -0.57 -14.06 -9.69
CA ARG A 481 -1.11 -13.80 -8.36
C ARG A 481 -2.44 -14.52 -8.17
N VAL A 482 -2.68 -14.95 -6.94
CA VAL A 482 -3.97 -15.49 -6.49
C VAL A 482 -4.32 -14.81 -5.17
N SER A 483 -5.57 -14.40 -5.03
CA SER A 483 -6.08 -13.85 -3.76
C SER A 483 -7.50 -14.31 -3.50
N PRO A 484 -7.93 -14.35 -2.23
CA PRO A 484 -9.33 -14.59 -1.90
C PRO A 484 -10.18 -13.42 -2.43
N ILE A 485 -11.33 -13.74 -2.99
CA ILE A 485 -12.31 -12.74 -3.45
C ILE A 485 -12.92 -12.04 -2.23
N GLU A 486 -13.23 -12.79 -1.18
CA GLU A 486 -13.77 -12.29 0.07
C GLU A 486 -12.94 -12.79 1.25
N VAL A 487 -12.53 -11.90 2.13
CA VAL A 487 -11.73 -12.27 3.32
C VAL A 487 -12.59 -12.61 4.54
N GLY A 488 -13.86 -12.21 4.53
CA GLY A 488 -14.76 -12.38 5.66
C GLY A 488 -14.85 -13.81 6.17
N PRO A 489 -15.09 -14.83 5.34
CA PRO A 489 -15.12 -16.24 5.76
C PRO A 489 -13.82 -16.69 6.44
N ILE A 490 -12.67 -16.29 5.90
CA ILE A 490 -11.35 -16.65 6.43
C ILE A 490 -11.14 -16.01 7.81
N LEU A 491 -11.48 -14.72 7.96
CA LEU A 491 -11.35 -14.02 9.24
C LEU A 491 -12.35 -14.51 10.28
N ALA A 492 -13.55 -14.90 9.85
CA ALA A 492 -14.58 -15.48 10.72
C ALA A 492 -14.13 -16.82 11.34
N GLU A 493 -13.33 -17.58 10.60
CA GLU A 493 -12.80 -18.87 11.08
C GLU A 493 -11.51 -18.71 11.89
N SER A 494 -10.60 -17.83 11.47
CA SER A 494 -9.23 -17.80 11.99
C SER A 494 -8.94 -16.66 12.98
N LEU A 495 -9.77 -15.61 13.06
CA LEU A 495 -9.45 -14.42 13.86
C LEU A 495 -10.51 -14.12 14.94
N TRP A 496 -11.76 -13.92 14.54
CA TRP A 496 -12.79 -13.42 15.46
C TRP A 496 -13.17 -14.36 16.61
N PRO A 497 -13.09 -15.70 16.50
CA PRO A 497 -13.37 -16.59 17.61
C PRO A 497 -12.35 -16.56 18.74
N GLU A 498 -11.13 -16.13 18.44
CA GLU A 498 -10.02 -16.19 19.40
C GLU A 498 -9.68 -14.84 20.03
N ARG A 499 -10.10 -13.72 19.45
CA ARG A 499 -9.64 -12.37 19.83
C ARG A 499 -10.76 -11.35 19.78
N THR A 500 -10.73 -10.43 20.74
CA THR A 500 -11.58 -9.24 20.70
C THR A 500 -11.01 -8.25 19.70
N ALA A 501 -11.81 -7.82 18.73
CA ALA A 501 -11.40 -6.86 17.72
C ALA A 501 -12.01 -5.47 17.92
N ILE A 502 -11.18 -4.46 17.90
CA ILE A 502 -11.56 -3.04 17.88
C ILE A 502 -11.16 -2.48 16.51
N LEU A 503 -12.14 -2.11 15.70
CA LEU A 503 -11.93 -1.54 14.38
C LEU A 503 -12.28 -0.05 14.41
N THR A 504 -11.33 0.82 14.12
CA THR A 504 -11.55 2.26 14.16
C THR A 504 -11.13 2.93 12.86
N SER A 505 -11.93 3.88 12.39
CA SER A 505 -11.62 4.70 11.22
C SER A 505 -12.33 6.05 11.29
N ALA A 506 -11.77 7.05 10.59
CA ALA A 506 -12.45 8.33 10.40
C ALA A 506 -13.71 8.18 9.53
N THR A 507 -13.71 7.21 8.63
CA THR A 507 -14.82 6.86 7.77
C THR A 507 -14.93 5.35 7.70
N VAL A 508 -15.98 4.79 8.26
CA VAL A 508 -16.28 3.35 8.18
C VAL A 508 -17.14 3.08 6.95
N PRO A 509 -16.66 2.29 5.98
CA PRO A 509 -17.46 1.92 4.82
C PRO A 509 -18.74 1.16 5.25
N PRO A 510 -19.91 1.49 4.70
CA PRO A 510 -21.12 0.75 5.00
C PRO A 510 -20.95 -0.76 4.83
N GLY A 511 -21.38 -1.55 5.82
CA GLY A 511 -21.29 -3.00 5.80
C GLY A 511 -19.85 -3.57 5.95
N LEU A 512 -18.91 -2.79 6.46
CA LEU A 512 -17.53 -3.24 6.70
C LEU A 512 -17.48 -4.47 7.62
N ALA A 513 -18.20 -4.45 8.74
CA ALA A 513 -18.27 -5.56 9.68
C ALA A 513 -18.67 -6.87 8.99
N HIS A 514 -19.72 -6.83 8.18
CA HIS A 514 -20.18 -7.99 7.40
C HIS A 514 -19.11 -8.48 6.39
N ARG A 515 -18.47 -7.56 5.64
CA ARG A 515 -17.42 -7.95 4.67
C ARG A 515 -16.18 -8.54 5.32
N LEU A 516 -15.91 -8.16 6.55
CA LEU A 516 -14.83 -8.73 7.35
C LEU A 516 -15.25 -10.00 8.11
N GLY A 517 -16.51 -10.43 8.00
CA GLY A 517 -17.01 -11.65 8.65
C GLY A 517 -17.16 -11.53 10.16
N LEU A 518 -17.29 -10.32 10.71
CA LEU A 518 -17.54 -10.13 12.14
C LEU A 518 -18.91 -10.70 12.51
N PRO A 519 -19.03 -11.44 13.64
CA PRO A 519 -20.30 -12.01 14.06
C PRO A 519 -21.29 -10.90 14.48
N PRO A 520 -22.47 -10.78 13.85
CA PRO A 520 -23.39 -9.66 14.11
C PRO A 520 -23.88 -9.59 15.57
N ASP A 521 -24.12 -10.75 16.18
CA ASP A 521 -24.62 -10.83 17.57
C ASP A 521 -23.55 -10.47 18.61
N ASP A 522 -22.26 -10.45 18.21
CA ASP A 522 -21.12 -10.16 19.07
C ASP A 522 -20.30 -8.95 18.60
N THR A 523 -20.91 -8.07 17.81
CA THR A 523 -20.28 -6.85 17.28
C THR A 523 -21.16 -5.64 17.53
N ASP A 524 -20.59 -4.65 18.23
CA ASP A 524 -21.24 -3.35 18.42
C ASP A 524 -20.67 -2.35 17.39
N GLU A 525 -21.52 -1.47 16.86
CA GLU A 525 -21.11 -0.38 15.94
C GLU A 525 -21.52 0.96 16.54
N ILE A 526 -20.58 1.93 16.57
CA ILE A 526 -20.85 3.27 17.06
C ILE A 526 -20.25 4.33 16.13
N ASP A 527 -20.90 5.49 16.06
CA ASP A 527 -20.39 6.71 15.44
C ASP A 527 -20.31 7.80 16.50
N VAL A 528 -19.10 8.22 16.84
CA VAL A 528 -18.84 9.25 17.85
C VAL A 528 -18.70 10.65 17.24
N GLY A 529 -18.97 10.77 15.95
CA GLY A 529 -18.97 12.03 15.21
C GLY A 529 -17.59 12.65 15.03
N SER A 530 -17.59 13.95 14.78
CA SER A 530 -16.39 14.79 14.65
C SER A 530 -16.50 16.00 15.59
N PRO A 531 -15.38 16.42 16.21
CA PRO A 531 -15.40 17.62 17.05
C PRO A 531 -15.44 18.94 16.27
N PHE A 532 -15.33 18.89 14.95
CA PHE A 532 -15.20 20.08 14.11
C PHE A 532 -16.54 20.59 13.61
N ASP A 533 -16.73 21.91 13.62
CA ASP A 533 -17.88 22.61 13.07
C ASP A 533 -17.74 22.78 11.55
N TYR A 534 -18.00 21.69 10.83
CA TYR A 534 -17.92 21.70 9.36
C TYR A 534 -18.93 22.65 8.72
N GLU A 535 -20.09 22.89 9.34
CA GLU A 535 -21.15 23.74 8.77
C GLU A 535 -20.71 25.19 8.62
N HIS A 536 -19.91 25.69 9.59
CA HIS A 536 -19.42 27.07 9.56
C HIS A 536 -18.01 27.20 8.97
N HIS A 537 -17.20 26.14 9.05
CA HIS A 537 -15.80 26.18 8.69
C HIS A 537 -15.49 25.69 7.29
N ALA A 538 -16.36 24.87 6.69
CA ALA A 538 -16.09 24.28 5.40
C ALA A 538 -17.23 24.49 4.40
N LEU A 539 -16.87 24.74 3.15
CA LEU A 539 -17.82 24.83 2.03
C LEU A 539 -17.48 23.74 1.00
N LEU A 540 -18.46 22.92 0.66
CA LEU A 540 -18.35 21.97 -0.45
C LEU A 540 -18.83 22.64 -1.75
N TYR A 541 -17.91 22.92 -2.64
CA TYR A 541 -18.23 23.33 -4.01
C TYR A 541 -18.30 22.10 -4.92
N VAL A 542 -19.42 21.92 -5.59
CA VAL A 542 -19.61 20.87 -6.60
C VAL A 542 -19.71 21.51 -7.97
N ALA A 543 -18.74 21.27 -8.84
CA ALA A 543 -18.65 21.90 -10.16
C ALA A 543 -19.71 21.32 -11.13
N ALA A 544 -20.98 21.68 -10.91
CA ALA A 544 -22.11 21.16 -11.66
C ALA A 544 -22.10 21.55 -13.15
N ASP A 545 -21.51 22.70 -13.49
CA ASP A 545 -21.53 23.26 -14.84
C ASP A 545 -20.37 22.79 -15.73
N LEU A 546 -19.42 22.02 -15.14
CA LEU A 546 -18.34 21.44 -15.93
C LEU A 546 -18.89 20.51 -17.03
N PRO A 547 -18.29 20.59 -18.24
CA PRO A 547 -18.61 19.68 -19.33
C PRO A 547 -18.35 18.21 -18.94
N ASP A 548 -19.01 17.28 -19.65
CA ASP A 548 -18.66 15.86 -19.55
C ASP A 548 -17.17 15.67 -19.83
N ARG A 549 -16.50 14.87 -19.03
CA ARG A 549 -15.04 14.65 -19.15
C ARG A 549 -14.59 14.05 -20.48
N ARG A 550 -15.51 13.44 -21.23
CA ARG A 550 -15.27 12.96 -22.61
C ARG A 550 -15.30 14.09 -23.63
N SER A 551 -15.76 15.27 -23.25
CA SER A 551 -15.77 16.44 -24.11
C SER A 551 -14.38 17.03 -24.29
N PRO A 552 -13.97 17.44 -25.50
CA PRO A 552 -12.68 18.10 -25.74
C PRO A 552 -12.48 19.40 -24.94
N GLN A 553 -13.57 20.04 -24.48
CA GLN A 553 -13.52 21.27 -23.69
C GLN A 553 -13.33 21.01 -22.19
N ALA A 554 -13.44 19.76 -21.73
CA ALA A 554 -13.45 19.43 -20.29
C ALA A 554 -12.13 19.79 -19.61
N GLU A 555 -10.98 19.43 -20.18
CA GLU A 555 -9.66 19.69 -19.61
C GLU A 555 -9.42 21.20 -19.41
N GLY A 556 -9.73 22.02 -20.42
CA GLY A 556 -9.60 23.47 -20.32
C GLY A 556 -10.52 24.07 -19.25
N ALA A 557 -11.81 23.68 -19.21
CA ALA A 557 -12.77 24.18 -18.25
C ALA A 557 -12.40 23.78 -16.80
N ILE A 558 -11.87 22.59 -16.59
CA ILE A 558 -11.37 22.12 -15.30
C ILE A 558 -10.15 22.94 -14.86
N ALA A 559 -9.20 23.16 -15.78
CA ALA A 559 -8.02 23.96 -15.50
C ALA A 559 -8.36 25.42 -15.19
N ASP A 560 -9.30 26.04 -15.90
CA ASP A 560 -9.78 27.40 -15.64
C ASP A 560 -10.46 27.49 -14.26
N THR A 561 -11.33 26.52 -13.93
CA THR A 561 -12.01 26.45 -12.63
C THR A 561 -10.99 26.26 -11.49
N MET A 562 -10.01 25.37 -11.68
CA MET A 562 -8.97 25.11 -10.70
C MET A 562 -8.09 26.32 -10.47
N ALA A 563 -7.66 27.00 -11.54
CA ALA A 563 -6.85 28.21 -11.45
C ALA A 563 -7.60 29.33 -10.69
N ALA A 564 -8.87 29.56 -10.99
CA ALA A 564 -9.68 30.56 -10.28
C ALA A 564 -9.83 30.24 -8.77
N LEU A 565 -9.99 28.98 -8.42
CA LEU A 565 -10.07 28.55 -7.02
C LEU A 565 -8.70 28.70 -6.31
N ILE A 566 -7.60 28.32 -6.95
CA ILE A 566 -6.24 28.48 -6.43
C ILE A 566 -5.91 29.95 -6.21
N GLU A 567 -6.25 30.80 -7.14
CA GLU A 567 -6.04 32.25 -7.04
C GLU A 567 -6.82 32.83 -5.85
N ALA A 568 -8.09 32.46 -5.71
CA ALA A 568 -8.91 32.88 -4.58
C ALA A 568 -8.42 32.33 -3.24
N ALA A 569 -7.75 31.18 -3.23
CA ALA A 569 -7.14 30.57 -2.04
C ALA A 569 -5.78 31.18 -1.69
N GLY A 570 -5.19 32.03 -2.53
CA GLY A 570 -3.84 32.55 -2.31
C GLY A 570 -2.76 31.44 -2.35
N GLY A 571 -2.85 30.49 -3.26
CA GLY A 571 -2.06 29.26 -3.26
C GLY A 571 -2.69 28.19 -2.37
N ARG A 572 -2.26 27.99 -1.16
CA ARG A 572 -2.78 27.17 -0.04
C ARG A 572 -3.65 25.98 -0.44
N THR A 573 -3.23 25.24 -1.50
CA THR A 573 -4.05 24.24 -2.19
C THR A 573 -3.42 22.86 -2.18
N LEU A 574 -4.22 21.86 -1.78
CA LEU A 574 -3.94 20.44 -2.04
C LEU A 574 -4.88 19.96 -3.15
N ALA A 575 -4.33 19.66 -4.33
CA ALA A 575 -5.08 19.14 -5.45
C ALA A 575 -4.89 17.62 -5.57
N LEU A 576 -6.00 16.89 -5.42
CA LEU A 576 -6.04 15.43 -5.36
C LEU A 576 -6.55 14.85 -6.67
N PHE A 577 -5.75 13.98 -7.28
CA PHE A 577 -6.04 13.35 -8.55
C PHE A 577 -6.18 11.84 -8.39
N THR A 578 -7.00 11.23 -9.25
CA THR A 578 -7.14 9.78 -9.29
C THR A 578 -6.15 9.12 -10.25
N SER A 579 -5.32 9.92 -10.96
CA SER A 579 -4.32 9.41 -11.91
C SER A 579 -3.12 10.34 -12.09
N TRP A 580 -1.94 9.75 -12.26
CA TRP A 580 -0.70 10.46 -12.58
C TRP A 580 -0.84 11.29 -13.86
N ARG A 581 -1.43 10.69 -14.90
CA ARG A 581 -1.67 11.38 -16.18
C ARG A 581 -2.53 12.63 -15.98
N ALA A 582 -3.64 12.53 -15.24
CA ALA A 582 -4.52 13.67 -15.00
C ALA A 582 -3.81 14.73 -14.14
N MET A 583 -3.01 14.31 -13.15
CA MET A 583 -2.22 15.20 -12.31
C MET A 583 -1.20 16.01 -13.14
N HIS A 584 -0.40 15.34 -13.95
CA HIS A 584 0.61 16.02 -14.78
C HIS A 584 -0.03 16.94 -15.84
N ALA A 585 -1.10 16.51 -16.50
CA ALA A 585 -1.83 17.34 -17.45
C ALA A 585 -2.41 18.60 -16.79
N ALA A 586 -3.00 18.45 -15.60
CA ALA A 586 -3.52 19.59 -14.83
C ALA A 586 -2.39 20.51 -14.35
N ALA A 587 -1.27 19.96 -13.88
CA ALA A 587 -0.11 20.74 -13.45
C ALA A 587 0.46 21.57 -14.60
N GLU A 588 0.60 21.01 -15.79
CA GLU A 588 1.05 21.71 -16.99
C GLU A 588 0.06 22.84 -17.37
N ALA A 589 -1.24 22.52 -17.40
CA ALA A 589 -2.25 23.48 -17.76
C ALA A 589 -2.41 24.64 -16.78
N VAL A 590 -2.20 24.42 -15.48
CA VAL A 590 -2.42 25.41 -14.42
C VAL A 590 -1.15 26.22 -14.13
N ARG A 591 0.04 25.69 -14.32
CA ARG A 591 1.34 26.30 -13.96
C ARG A 591 1.53 27.73 -14.51
N GLU A 592 1.12 27.97 -15.74
CA GLU A 592 1.23 29.30 -16.39
C GLU A 592 0.10 30.27 -16.03
N ARG A 593 -0.94 29.79 -15.33
CA ARG A 593 -2.15 30.54 -15.00
C ARG A 593 -2.18 31.06 -13.56
N ILE A 594 -1.29 30.56 -12.71
CA ILE A 594 -1.24 30.93 -11.29
C ILE A 594 0.12 31.53 -10.93
N PRO A 595 0.16 32.55 -10.03
CA PRO A 595 1.42 33.18 -9.63
C PRO A 595 2.12 32.43 -8.46
N PHE A 596 1.62 31.26 -8.05
CA PHE A 596 2.05 30.54 -6.86
C PHE A 596 3.00 29.40 -7.20
N THR A 597 3.79 28.96 -6.20
CA THR A 597 4.65 27.78 -6.33
C THR A 597 3.80 26.53 -6.50
N LEU A 598 4.06 25.74 -7.54
CA LEU A 598 3.38 24.48 -7.80
C LEU A 598 4.34 23.32 -7.64
N LEU A 599 4.14 22.54 -6.58
CA LEU A 599 4.80 21.27 -6.33
C LEU A 599 3.96 20.12 -6.92
N VAL A 600 4.62 19.16 -7.53
CA VAL A 600 3.97 17.98 -8.09
C VAL A 600 4.55 16.73 -7.44
N GLN A 601 3.71 15.78 -7.11
CA GLN A 601 4.17 14.48 -6.61
C GLN A 601 5.16 13.86 -7.59
N GLY A 602 6.33 13.45 -7.07
CA GLY A 602 7.45 12.97 -7.88
C GLY A 602 8.60 13.96 -8.00
N ASP A 603 8.38 15.27 -7.78
CA ASP A 603 9.46 16.27 -7.81
C ASP A 603 10.45 16.07 -6.65
N LEU A 604 9.93 15.63 -5.49
CA LEU A 604 10.71 15.38 -4.28
C LEU A 604 10.19 14.10 -3.58
N PRO A 605 10.99 13.47 -2.71
CA PRO A 605 10.48 12.43 -1.81
C PRO A 605 9.31 12.95 -0.95
N LYS A 606 8.33 12.07 -0.66
CA LYS A 606 7.08 12.43 0.04
C LYS A 606 7.28 13.25 1.32
N PRO A 607 8.23 12.92 2.25
CA PRO A 607 8.46 13.73 3.44
C PRO A 607 8.94 15.15 3.12
N ALA A 608 9.88 15.29 2.16
CA ALA A 608 10.40 16.59 1.75
C ALA A 608 9.34 17.43 1.04
N LEU A 609 8.50 16.79 0.20
CA LEU A 609 7.38 17.43 -0.48
C LEU A 609 6.33 17.95 0.51
N THR A 610 6.02 17.15 1.54
CA THR A 610 5.09 17.54 2.62
C THR A 610 5.65 18.70 3.44
N GLU A 611 6.94 18.69 3.74
CA GLU A 611 7.58 19.76 4.48
C GLU A 611 7.68 21.06 3.67
N ALA A 612 8.00 20.97 2.39
CA ALA A 612 8.00 22.12 1.48
C ALA A 612 6.60 22.77 1.39
N PHE A 613 5.57 21.95 1.28
CA PHE A 613 4.18 22.41 1.25
C PHE A 613 3.73 23.03 2.58
N ARG A 614 4.23 22.53 3.72
CA ARG A 614 3.89 23.06 5.05
C ARG A 614 4.56 24.38 5.35
N SER A 615 5.82 24.52 4.91
CA SER A 615 6.66 25.69 5.24
C SER A 615 6.34 26.94 4.44
N ASP A 616 5.72 26.79 3.26
CA ASP A 616 5.35 27.91 2.40
C ASP A 616 3.84 27.94 2.17
N PRO A 617 3.10 28.91 2.80
CA PRO A 617 1.65 28.97 2.67
C PRO A 617 1.16 29.41 1.28
N GLU A 618 2.01 29.92 0.39
CA GLU A 618 1.62 30.28 -0.98
C GLU A 618 1.85 29.12 -2.00
N THR A 619 2.06 27.92 -1.49
CA THR A 619 2.37 26.76 -2.31
C THR A 619 1.12 25.93 -2.62
N CYS A 620 1.06 25.39 -3.84
CA CYS A 620 0.11 24.38 -4.26
C CYS A 620 0.81 23.02 -4.35
N LEU A 621 0.15 21.95 -3.88
CA LEU A 621 0.61 20.59 -4.03
C LEU A 621 -0.38 19.77 -4.87
N PHE A 622 0.09 19.27 -6.02
CA PHE A 622 -0.67 18.36 -6.86
C PHE A 622 -0.20 16.93 -6.58
N ALA A 623 -1.14 16.06 -6.21
CA ALA A 623 -0.83 14.71 -5.76
C ALA A 623 -1.91 13.70 -6.12
N THR A 624 -1.50 12.43 -6.20
CA THR A 624 -2.40 11.28 -6.44
C THR A 624 -2.81 10.62 -5.12
N MET A 625 -3.43 9.43 -5.22
CA MET A 625 -3.99 8.66 -4.10
C MET A 625 -3.03 8.47 -2.92
N GLY A 626 -1.72 8.39 -3.15
CA GLY A 626 -0.74 8.26 -2.06
C GLY A 626 -0.72 9.44 -1.07
N PHE A 627 -1.30 10.59 -1.45
CA PHE A 627 -1.46 11.76 -0.58
C PHE A 627 -2.89 11.92 -0.02
N TRP A 628 -3.85 11.11 -0.45
CA TRP A 628 -5.19 11.09 0.15
C TRP A 628 -5.15 10.59 1.59
N GLN A 629 -4.12 9.79 1.90
CA GLN A 629 -3.86 9.25 3.22
C GLN A 629 -2.50 9.73 3.76
N GLY A 630 -2.38 9.91 5.07
CA GLY A 630 -1.10 10.15 5.74
C GLY A 630 -0.44 11.52 5.53
N VAL A 631 -1.08 12.49 4.89
CA VAL A 631 -0.62 13.88 4.85
C VAL A 631 -1.39 14.67 5.88
N ASP A 632 -0.67 15.20 6.87
CA ASP A 632 -1.21 16.06 7.91
C ASP A 632 -0.58 17.46 7.76
N VAL A 633 -1.37 18.40 7.25
CA VAL A 633 -1.00 19.81 7.08
C VAL A 633 -2.04 20.67 7.80
N PRO A 634 -1.93 20.83 9.12
CA PRO A 634 -2.83 21.67 9.87
C PRO A 634 -2.51 23.16 9.67
N GLY A 635 -3.52 24.00 9.79
CA GLY A 635 -3.37 25.44 9.87
C GLY A 635 -3.42 26.17 8.53
N ARG A 636 -2.80 27.36 8.50
CA ARG A 636 -2.94 28.33 7.40
C ARG A 636 -2.42 27.88 6.02
N SER A 637 -1.65 26.81 5.94
CA SER A 637 -1.08 26.32 4.69
C SER A 637 -2.07 25.58 3.79
N LEU A 638 -3.29 25.28 4.27
CA LEU A 638 -4.30 24.57 3.51
C LEU A 638 -5.68 25.22 3.70
N SER A 639 -6.20 25.88 2.68
CA SER A 639 -7.56 26.43 2.65
C SER A 639 -8.40 25.90 1.49
N LEU A 640 -7.77 25.18 0.53
CA LEU A 640 -8.45 24.60 -0.61
C LEU A 640 -8.00 23.15 -0.83
N VAL A 641 -8.97 22.24 -0.85
CA VAL A 641 -8.77 20.88 -1.35
C VAL A 641 -9.55 20.74 -2.65
N THR A 642 -8.91 20.45 -3.76
CA THR A 642 -9.59 20.10 -5.00
C THR A 642 -9.54 18.59 -5.24
N ILE A 643 -10.65 18.00 -5.65
CA ILE A 643 -10.75 16.59 -6.02
C ILE A 643 -11.13 16.56 -7.50
N ASP A 644 -10.21 16.04 -8.30
CA ASP A 644 -10.31 15.98 -9.76
C ASP A 644 -11.61 15.30 -10.20
N ARG A 645 -11.89 14.11 -9.69
CA ARG A 645 -13.09 13.33 -9.98
C ARG A 645 -13.48 12.44 -8.80
N ILE A 646 -14.70 11.96 -8.80
CA ILE A 646 -15.15 10.94 -7.84
C ILE A 646 -14.21 9.71 -7.97
N PRO A 647 -13.58 9.27 -6.87
CA PRO A 647 -12.55 8.23 -6.91
C PRO A 647 -13.15 6.83 -6.99
N PHE A 648 -13.84 6.53 -8.09
CA PHE A 648 -14.30 5.17 -8.34
C PHE A 648 -13.11 4.22 -8.51
N PRO A 649 -13.21 2.99 -8.00
CA PRO A 649 -12.19 1.99 -8.19
C PRO A 649 -12.05 1.63 -9.68
N ARG A 650 -10.85 1.20 -10.04
CA ARG A 650 -10.53 0.83 -11.42
C ARG A 650 -11.43 -0.30 -11.91
N PRO A 651 -11.92 -0.22 -13.16
CA PRO A 651 -12.76 -1.27 -13.73
C PRO A 651 -12.00 -2.57 -13.97
N ASP A 652 -10.68 -2.48 -14.20
CA ASP A 652 -9.78 -3.58 -14.54
C ASP A 652 -9.07 -4.23 -13.32
N ASP A 653 -9.38 -3.80 -12.10
CA ASP A 653 -8.90 -4.46 -10.89
C ASP A 653 -9.43 -5.91 -10.79
N PRO A 654 -8.57 -6.93 -10.78
CA PRO A 654 -9.00 -8.32 -10.90
C PRO A 654 -9.85 -8.81 -9.73
N VAL A 655 -9.51 -8.38 -8.50
CA VAL A 655 -10.24 -8.76 -7.29
C VAL A 655 -11.61 -8.08 -7.28
N LEU A 656 -11.64 -6.78 -7.61
CA LEU A 656 -12.90 -6.06 -7.67
C LEU A 656 -13.78 -6.52 -8.82
N GLN A 657 -13.22 -6.94 -9.95
CA GLN A 657 -13.98 -7.59 -11.01
C GLN A 657 -14.62 -8.89 -10.51
N ALA A 658 -13.88 -9.74 -9.80
CA ALA A 658 -14.43 -10.96 -9.23
C ALA A 658 -15.55 -10.68 -8.23
N ARG A 659 -15.40 -9.66 -7.38
CA ARG A 659 -16.47 -9.19 -6.47
C ARG A 659 -17.69 -8.66 -7.21
N ARG A 660 -17.49 -7.91 -8.32
CA ARG A 660 -18.59 -7.43 -9.18
C ARG A 660 -19.33 -8.59 -9.85
N ASP A 661 -18.61 -9.58 -10.35
CA ASP A 661 -19.19 -10.78 -10.97
C ASP A 661 -20.09 -11.52 -9.97
N ARG A 662 -19.67 -11.68 -8.72
CA ARG A 662 -20.47 -12.27 -7.64
C ARG A 662 -21.69 -11.42 -7.26
N ALA A 663 -21.51 -10.12 -7.16
CA ALA A 663 -22.58 -9.21 -6.80
C ALA A 663 -23.61 -9.01 -7.93
N GLY A 664 -23.27 -9.34 -9.18
CA GLY A 664 -24.17 -9.25 -10.34
C GLY A 664 -24.76 -7.84 -10.51
N PRO A 665 -26.10 -7.71 -10.67
CA PRO A 665 -26.74 -6.40 -10.88
C PRO A 665 -26.55 -5.39 -9.76
N SER A 666 -26.22 -5.81 -8.55
CA SER A 666 -25.99 -4.95 -7.39
C SER A 666 -24.54 -4.43 -7.30
N ALA A 667 -23.62 -4.91 -8.14
CA ALA A 667 -22.18 -4.67 -8.09
C ALA A 667 -21.79 -3.20 -7.89
N PHE A 668 -22.36 -2.32 -8.69
CA PHE A 668 -22.07 -0.90 -8.57
C PHE A 668 -22.40 -0.33 -7.17
N ARG A 669 -23.52 -0.75 -6.58
CA ARG A 669 -23.96 -0.26 -5.26
C ARG A 669 -23.26 -0.93 -4.10
N THR A 670 -22.88 -2.18 -4.24
CA THR A 670 -22.29 -2.97 -3.12
C THR A 670 -20.76 -3.01 -3.16
N VAL A 671 -20.14 -2.83 -4.34
CA VAL A 671 -18.69 -2.89 -4.52
C VAL A 671 -18.09 -1.53 -4.79
N ASP A 672 -18.56 -0.82 -5.83
CA ASP A 672 -17.87 0.39 -6.30
C ASP A 672 -18.24 1.63 -5.50
N LEU A 673 -19.53 1.85 -5.26
CA LEU A 673 -20.03 3.06 -4.63
C LEU A 673 -19.56 3.24 -3.17
N PRO A 674 -19.55 2.21 -2.31
CA PRO A 674 -19.02 2.34 -0.95
C PRO A 674 -17.53 2.70 -0.92
N ARG A 675 -16.72 2.13 -1.82
CA ARG A 675 -15.29 2.44 -1.93
C ARG A 675 -15.06 3.88 -2.40
N ALA A 676 -15.78 4.29 -3.43
CA ALA A 676 -15.71 5.67 -3.92
C ALA A 676 -16.14 6.67 -2.85
N ALA A 677 -17.18 6.36 -2.08
CA ALA A 677 -17.66 7.20 -0.99
C ALA A 677 -16.62 7.35 0.13
N THR A 678 -16.00 6.25 0.55
CA THR A 678 -14.95 6.25 1.58
C THR A 678 -13.75 7.08 1.15
N LEU A 679 -13.24 6.86 -0.07
CA LEU A 679 -12.11 7.61 -0.61
C LEU A 679 -12.45 9.11 -0.75
N LEU A 680 -13.65 9.43 -1.24
CA LEU A 680 -14.11 10.81 -1.34
C LEU A 680 -14.14 11.48 0.04
N ALA A 681 -14.67 10.81 1.05
CA ALA A 681 -14.72 11.32 2.42
C ALA A 681 -13.32 11.53 3.02
N GLN A 682 -12.36 10.65 2.73
CA GLN A 682 -10.97 10.83 3.13
C GLN A 682 -10.31 12.05 2.50
N GLY A 683 -10.52 12.26 1.19
CA GLY A 683 -10.05 13.45 0.49
C GLY A 683 -10.64 14.73 1.08
N VAL A 684 -11.94 14.74 1.33
CA VAL A 684 -12.66 15.84 1.99
C VAL A 684 -12.13 16.11 3.40
N GLY A 685 -11.85 15.06 4.16
CA GLY A 685 -11.30 15.12 5.53
C GLY A 685 -9.88 15.69 5.63
N ARG A 686 -9.21 16.02 4.50
CA ARG A 686 -7.90 16.69 4.52
C ARG A 686 -8.00 18.16 4.88
N LEU A 687 -9.14 18.81 4.64
CA LEU A 687 -9.30 20.25 4.81
C LEU A 687 -9.29 20.69 6.29
N VAL A 688 -10.08 20.05 7.15
CA VAL A 688 -10.27 20.46 8.54
C VAL A 688 -9.56 19.50 9.48
N ARG A 689 -8.55 19.99 10.19
CA ARG A 689 -7.69 19.25 11.14
C ARG A 689 -7.70 19.84 12.55
N THR A 690 -7.98 21.14 12.64
CA THR A 690 -8.10 21.88 13.90
C THR A 690 -9.43 22.62 13.95
N SER A 691 -9.84 23.07 15.15
CA SER A 691 -11.05 23.88 15.34
C SER A 691 -11.00 25.26 14.66
N SER A 692 -9.79 25.69 14.24
CA SER A 692 -9.60 26.99 13.56
C SER A 692 -9.49 26.85 12.02
N ASP A 693 -9.34 25.64 11.48
CA ASP A 693 -9.18 25.46 10.04
C ASP A 693 -10.48 25.80 9.31
N ARG A 694 -10.33 26.51 8.19
CA ARG A 694 -11.45 26.92 7.33
C ARG A 694 -11.07 26.80 5.87
N GLY A 695 -12.04 26.47 5.01
CA GLY A 695 -11.75 26.42 3.58
C GLY A 695 -12.84 25.83 2.72
N VAL A 696 -12.44 25.54 1.48
CA VAL A 696 -13.32 24.96 0.45
C VAL A 696 -12.80 23.58 0.06
N VAL A 697 -13.71 22.62 -0.03
CA VAL A 697 -13.49 21.39 -0.78
C VAL A 697 -14.19 21.54 -2.14
N ALA A 698 -13.45 21.46 -3.22
CA ALA A 698 -13.97 21.58 -4.58
C ALA A 698 -13.91 20.23 -5.30
N VAL A 699 -15.07 19.65 -5.58
CA VAL A 699 -15.17 18.42 -6.39
C VAL A 699 -15.45 18.79 -7.84
N LEU A 700 -14.45 18.59 -8.69
CA LEU A 700 -14.46 18.98 -10.10
C LEU A 700 -15.10 17.90 -10.99
N ASP A 701 -16.21 17.35 -10.51
CA ASP A 701 -16.96 16.27 -11.17
C ASP A 701 -18.46 16.55 -11.10
N SER A 702 -19.05 16.88 -12.24
CA SER A 702 -20.48 17.23 -12.33
C SER A 702 -21.41 16.06 -11.96
N ARG A 703 -20.92 14.83 -11.93
CA ARG A 703 -21.69 13.65 -11.50
C ARG A 703 -22.14 13.75 -10.04
N LEU A 704 -21.35 14.40 -9.18
CA LEU A 704 -21.74 14.61 -7.77
C LEU A 704 -22.98 15.49 -7.61
N ALA A 705 -23.30 16.35 -8.62
CA ALA A 705 -24.52 17.14 -8.66
C ALA A 705 -25.66 16.41 -9.38
N LYS A 706 -25.36 15.64 -10.43
CA LYS A 706 -26.35 15.17 -11.42
C LYS A 706 -26.69 13.68 -11.31
N ALA A 707 -25.76 12.84 -10.85
CA ALA A 707 -25.96 11.38 -10.84
C ALA A 707 -27.03 10.91 -9.85
N GLY A 708 -27.68 9.79 -10.17
CA GLY A 708 -28.71 9.19 -9.32
C GLY A 708 -28.20 8.74 -7.94
N TYR A 709 -26.93 8.36 -7.87
CA TYR A 709 -26.24 7.91 -6.66
C TYR A 709 -25.59 9.04 -5.83
N ARG A 710 -25.79 10.31 -6.21
CA ARG A 710 -25.16 11.45 -5.52
C ARG A 710 -25.53 11.55 -4.04
N LYS A 711 -26.73 11.09 -3.67
CA LYS A 711 -27.19 11.15 -2.28
C LYS A 711 -26.37 10.24 -1.36
N GLU A 712 -26.01 9.06 -1.86
CA GLU A 712 -25.19 8.10 -1.14
C GLU A 712 -23.77 8.66 -0.92
N LEU A 713 -23.17 9.27 -1.94
CA LEU A 713 -21.85 9.91 -1.82
C LEU A 713 -21.87 11.12 -0.88
N LEU A 714 -22.87 11.98 -1.02
CA LEU A 714 -23.02 13.18 -0.19
C LEU A 714 -23.39 12.86 1.26
N GLY A 715 -24.02 11.71 1.51
CA GLY A 715 -24.46 11.28 2.84
C GLY A 715 -23.33 10.84 3.76
N ILE A 716 -22.19 10.41 3.20
CA ILE A 716 -21.02 9.97 3.98
C ILE A 716 -20.05 11.13 4.28
N LEU A 717 -20.22 12.28 3.60
CA LEU A 717 -19.37 13.45 3.81
C LEU A 717 -19.76 14.19 5.09
N PRO A 718 -18.80 14.87 5.74
CA PRO A 718 -19.11 15.76 6.85
C PRO A 718 -20.20 16.78 6.50
N PRO A 719 -20.97 17.29 7.49
CA PRO A 719 -22.12 18.18 7.27
C PRO A 719 -21.68 19.61 6.91
N MET A 720 -21.04 19.79 5.75
CA MET A 720 -20.62 21.08 5.21
C MET A 720 -21.75 21.78 4.48
N ARG A 721 -21.73 23.12 4.46
CA ARG A 721 -22.53 23.90 3.51
C ARG A 721 -22.14 23.53 2.08
N ARG A 722 -23.11 23.56 1.16
CA ARG A 722 -22.93 23.11 -0.23
C ARG A 722 -23.31 24.20 -1.21
N THR A 723 -22.49 24.39 -2.25
CA THR A 723 -22.78 25.29 -3.37
C THR A 723 -22.40 24.66 -4.70
N THR A 724 -23.05 25.08 -5.77
CA THR A 724 -22.66 24.82 -7.17
C THR A 724 -22.15 26.08 -7.85
N SER A 725 -22.13 27.22 -7.16
CA SER A 725 -21.66 28.52 -7.65
C SER A 725 -20.16 28.67 -7.43
N LEU A 726 -19.39 28.80 -8.50
CA LEU A 726 -17.96 29.10 -8.41
C LEU A 726 -17.71 30.43 -7.70
N ALA A 727 -18.58 31.44 -7.95
CA ALA A 727 -18.48 32.74 -7.30
C ALA A 727 -18.61 32.68 -5.77
N ASP A 728 -19.52 31.82 -5.25
CA ASP A 728 -19.64 31.61 -3.81
C ASP A 728 -18.37 30.97 -3.22
N ALA A 729 -17.83 29.98 -3.92
CA ALA A 729 -16.61 29.28 -3.48
C ALA A 729 -15.40 30.22 -3.47
N THR A 730 -15.19 31.00 -4.53
CA THR A 730 -14.09 31.98 -4.60
C THR A 730 -14.28 33.11 -3.59
N SER A 731 -15.50 33.60 -3.36
CA SER A 731 -15.78 34.61 -2.34
C SER A 731 -15.53 34.09 -0.92
N PHE A 732 -15.86 32.81 -0.65
CA PHE A 732 -15.59 32.20 0.64
C PHE A 732 -14.07 32.11 0.89
N LEU A 733 -13.29 31.67 -0.12
CA LEU A 733 -11.81 31.58 -0.04
C LEU A 733 -11.17 32.95 0.15
N ALA A 734 -11.58 33.95 -0.62
CA ALA A 734 -11.06 35.33 -0.52
C ALA A 734 -11.39 36.01 0.83
N GLY A 735 -12.36 35.51 1.56
CA GLY A 735 -12.70 35.97 2.92
C GLY A 735 -11.92 35.25 4.04
N LEU A 736 -10.99 34.36 3.71
CA LEU A 736 -10.13 33.65 4.65
C LEU A 736 -8.75 34.33 4.71
N ASP A 737 -8.59 35.34 5.54
CA ASP A 737 -7.31 36.05 5.75
C ASP A 737 -6.37 35.33 6.74
#